data_cbca090048fe4ef8faa694841679cbea
#
_entry.id   cbca090048fe4ef8faa694841679cbea
#
_cell.length_a   1.000
_cell.length_b   1.000
_cell.length_c   1.000
_cell.angle_alpha   90.00
_cell.angle_beta   90.00
_cell.angle_gamma   90.00
#
_symmetry.space_group_name_H-M   'P 1'
#
loop_
_entity.id
_entity.type
_entity.pdbx_description
1 polymer ?
#
loop_
_entity_poly.entity_id
_entity_poly.type
_entity_poly.pdbx_seq_one_letter_code
_entity_poly.pdbx_strand_id
1 'polypeptide(L)'
;PLSINVAAVLSRAFDGKLPISYSGGASKFNISDIFETGIRPITMATDLLKPGGYLRQIECLKEIDASDSWGMSQVDVAKLEALAAKALTMDYTQKEWKSEDRIEVGGGLPLTDCYVAPCVTACAVHQDIPEYIRLMGEGEYVAALELIYQRNALPAITGHICDHQCQYNCTRLDYDSPLNIRELKKVALERGWEGYKARWHKPAGSGDKHPVAVIGAGPAGLSAGYFLARAGHPVTLFEREADAGGVVKHIIPEFRIPAELIQHDIDFVAAHGVKFEFGCDPALTVDKLHAQGFTYVFVGIGADKNGGMRLEGGHDRVYKSFHFLRSFNQGKPLPLGRHVAVIGAGNTAMDCARAALKVPGVSDVTVIYRRSEKEMPAYREEYLEAVEDGVRFCFLTNPERFDKDGKLTVRMMALGDPDEQGRRRPVPTEQTEVMQMDALITAIGEQPDCEVLKAMGIPLGSDGWPEVDSQSGETSRRNVFLIGDVQSGPSSIVGAIGGARRAVDLVLAREHIASQQRDVATQPSGKDEIYRRKGSIAVTLVDKNERDAFVAQEAHRCLECNYLCSKCVDVCPNRANVAIAVPGFKDQFQTLHLDAYCNECGNCAQFCPWQGKPYQDKVTIFSLPEDFDNSRNPGFYLADGGELRVRQDGETYRLTIDAQSRIKDAPAALGDMCRIISHEIGRAHV
;
A
#
# COMPACT_ATOMS: atom_id res chain seq x y z
N PRO A 1 -26.55 10.82 -7.82
CA PRO A 1 -27.03 11.35 -9.12
C PRO A 1 -28.51 11.05 -9.39
N LEU A 2 -28.98 9.79 -9.27
CA LEU A 2 -30.36 9.41 -9.59
C LEU A 2 -31.39 10.20 -8.76
N SER A 3 -31.23 10.25 -7.43
CA SER A 3 -32.16 10.92 -6.52
C SER A 3 -32.30 12.41 -6.83
N ILE A 4 -31.21 13.09 -7.15
CA ILE A 4 -31.21 14.52 -7.51
C ILE A 4 -31.90 14.75 -8.83
N ASN A 5 -31.68 13.89 -9.84
CA ASN A 5 -32.36 13.99 -11.13
C ASN A 5 -33.88 13.77 -11.01
N VAL A 6 -34.31 12.79 -10.19
CA VAL A 6 -35.72 12.57 -9.89
C VAL A 6 -36.32 13.78 -9.16
N ALA A 7 -35.62 14.34 -8.18
CA ALA A 7 -36.04 15.54 -7.46
C ALA A 7 -36.22 16.76 -8.42
N ALA A 8 -35.28 16.92 -9.38
CA ALA A 8 -35.39 18.00 -10.39
C ALA A 8 -36.63 17.85 -11.27
N VAL A 9 -36.94 16.64 -11.78
CA VAL A 9 -38.14 16.37 -12.57
C VAL A 9 -39.41 16.69 -11.78
N LEU A 10 -39.49 16.25 -10.52
CA LEU A 10 -40.65 16.54 -9.65
C LEU A 10 -40.76 18.03 -9.34
N SER A 11 -39.67 18.69 -8.98
CA SER A 11 -39.70 20.13 -8.70
C SER A 11 -40.13 20.96 -9.89
N ARG A 12 -39.70 20.62 -11.10
CA ARG A 12 -40.17 21.28 -12.34
C ARG A 12 -41.67 21.08 -12.52
N ALA A 13 -42.19 19.86 -12.35
CA ALA A 13 -43.59 19.54 -12.53
C ALA A 13 -44.54 20.30 -11.58
N PHE A 14 -44.03 20.73 -10.43
CA PHE A 14 -44.79 21.42 -9.38
C PHE A 14 -44.31 22.86 -9.12
N ASP A 15 -43.58 23.47 -10.05
CA ASP A 15 -43.01 24.84 -9.92
C ASP A 15 -42.28 25.11 -8.61
N GLY A 16 -41.55 24.12 -8.10
CA GLY A 16 -40.82 24.18 -6.84
C GLY A 16 -41.70 24.16 -5.58
N LYS A 17 -43.00 24.08 -5.68
CA LYS A 17 -43.94 24.13 -4.57
C LYS A 17 -44.10 22.80 -3.82
N LEU A 18 -43.69 21.68 -4.44
CA LEU A 18 -43.70 20.39 -3.79
C LEU A 18 -42.57 20.33 -2.72
N PRO A 19 -42.92 20.14 -1.44
CA PRO A 19 -41.89 19.95 -0.44
C PRO A 19 -41.14 18.65 -0.69
N ILE A 20 -39.83 18.73 -0.83
CA ILE A 20 -38.95 17.59 -1.04
C ILE A 20 -37.98 17.47 0.13
N SER A 21 -37.90 16.30 0.76
CA SER A 21 -36.84 15.92 1.68
C SER A 21 -35.76 15.11 0.97
N TYR A 22 -34.53 15.20 1.42
CA TYR A 22 -33.42 14.44 0.87
C TYR A 22 -32.89 13.44 1.89
N SER A 23 -32.82 12.17 1.50
CA SER A 23 -32.23 11.08 2.28
C SER A 23 -31.45 10.16 1.32
N GLY A 24 -30.31 10.61 0.82
CA GLY A 24 -29.62 9.93 -0.26
C GLY A 24 -28.10 10.07 -0.20
N GLY A 25 -27.50 10.04 0.99
CA GLY A 25 -26.04 10.13 1.15
C GLY A 25 -25.54 11.57 1.20
N ALA A 26 -26.20 12.43 1.97
CA ALA A 26 -25.68 13.76 2.29
C ALA A 26 -24.39 13.65 3.10
N SER A 27 -23.39 14.44 2.71
CA SER A 27 -22.06 14.50 3.32
C SER A 27 -21.45 15.88 3.11
N LYS A 28 -20.28 16.14 3.68
CA LYS A 28 -19.55 17.40 3.47
C LYS A 28 -19.34 17.74 2.00
N PHE A 29 -19.20 16.74 1.12
CA PHE A 29 -18.96 16.94 -0.30
C PHE A 29 -20.15 17.50 -1.09
N ASN A 30 -21.36 17.39 -0.57
CA ASN A 30 -22.57 17.74 -1.32
C ASN A 30 -23.64 18.48 -0.50
N ILE A 31 -23.45 18.64 0.80
CA ILE A 31 -24.46 19.23 1.70
C ILE A 31 -24.79 20.67 1.30
N SER A 32 -23.79 21.49 0.95
CA SER A 32 -23.99 22.87 0.53
C SER A 32 -24.79 22.93 -0.77
N ASP A 33 -24.38 22.18 -1.79
CA ASP A 33 -25.08 22.13 -3.10
C ASP A 33 -26.56 21.75 -2.93
N ILE A 34 -26.85 20.73 -2.08
CA ILE A 34 -28.23 20.28 -1.83
C ILE A 34 -28.99 21.35 -1.02
N PHE A 35 -28.34 21.92 0.00
CA PHE A 35 -28.96 22.91 0.87
C PHE A 35 -29.37 24.18 0.12
N GLU A 36 -28.55 24.64 -0.81
CA GLU A 36 -28.82 25.83 -1.62
C GLU A 36 -29.98 25.67 -2.61
N THR A 37 -30.40 24.44 -2.92
CA THR A 37 -31.60 24.19 -3.73
C THR A 37 -32.91 24.44 -2.98
N GLY A 38 -32.89 24.63 -1.66
CA GLY A 38 -34.10 24.74 -0.84
C GLY A 38 -34.74 23.42 -0.42
N ILE A 39 -34.14 22.28 -0.77
CA ILE A 39 -34.60 20.96 -0.30
C ILE A 39 -34.47 20.86 1.22
N ARG A 40 -35.57 20.53 1.93
CA ARG A 40 -35.63 20.42 3.39
C ARG A 40 -36.67 19.35 3.80
N PRO A 41 -36.46 18.56 4.86
CA PRO A 41 -35.17 18.39 5.58
C PRO A 41 -34.15 17.57 4.80
N ILE A 42 -32.87 17.70 5.17
CA ILE A 42 -31.78 16.83 4.69
C ILE A 42 -31.42 15.85 5.80
N THR A 43 -31.48 14.57 5.51
CA THR A 43 -31.20 13.50 6.46
C THR A 43 -29.83 12.86 6.15
N MET A 44 -29.03 12.67 7.20
CA MET A 44 -27.75 11.98 7.14
C MET A 44 -27.82 10.69 7.94
N ALA A 45 -27.42 9.57 7.35
CA ALA A 45 -27.32 8.29 8.03
C ALA A 45 -25.98 7.59 7.70
N THR A 46 -25.78 7.22 6.46
CA THR A 46 -24.61 6.45 6.02
C THR A 46 -23.28 7.13 6.37
N ASP A 47 -23.20 8.44 6.26
CA ASP A 47 -21.96 9.17 6.53
C ASP A 47 -21.59 9.14 8.02
N LEU A 48 -22.58 9.07 8.93
CA LEU A 48 -22.36 8.93 10.37
C LEU A 48 -21.89 7.54 10.81
N LEU A 49 -22.08 6.53 9.96
CA LEU A 49 -21.62 5.15 10.20
C LEU A 49 -20.19 4.90 9.67
N LYS A 50 -19.61 5.87 8.99
CA LYS A 50 -18.22 5.83 8.52
C LYS A 50 -17.25 6.31 9.61
N PRO A 51 -15.93 6.01 9.48
CA PRO A 51 -14.91 6.60 10.32
C PRO A 51 -15.02 8.13 10.39
N GLY A 52 -14.82 8.70 11.58
CA GLY A 52 -15.15 10.08 11.90
C GLY A 52 -16.53 10.25 12.59
N GLY A 53 -17.47 9.34 12.34
CA GLY A 53 -18.75 9.27 13.05
C GLY A 53 -19.49 10.62 13.12
N TYR A 54 -19.99 10.96 14.30
CA TYR A 54 -20.75 12.21 14.52
C TYR A 54 -19.93 13.49 14.29
N LEU A 55 -18.60 13.44 14.29
CA LEU A 55 -17.77 14.60 13.97
C LEU A 55 -18.01 15.09 12.53
N ARG A 56 -18.35 14.19 11.60
CA ARG A 56 -18.72 14.54 10.23
C ARG A 56 -19.96 15.44 10.16
N GLN A 57 -20.92 15.28 11.06
CA GLN A 57 -22.11 16.15 11.11
C GLN A 57 -21.73 17.60 11.43
N ILE A 58 -20.78 17.79 12.35
CA ILE A 58 -20.29 19.13 12.69
C ILE A 58 -19.70 19.83 11.48
N GLU A 59 -18.91 19.12 10.68
CA GLU A 59 -18.32 19.66 9.45
C GLU A 59 -19.40 19.99 8.40
N CYS A 60 -20.41 19.15 8.24
CA CYS A 60 -21.54 19.45 7.37
C CYS A 60 -22.32 20.70 7.80
N LEU A 61 -22.51 20.91 9.11
CA LEU A 61 -23.18 22.10 9.62
C LEU A 61 -22.37 23.36 9.33
N LYS A 62 -21.04 23.31 9.46
CA LYS A 62 -20.16 24.44 9.11
C LYS A 62 -20.26 24.86 7.64
N GLU A 63 -20.45 23.90 6.72
CA GLU A 63 -20.58 24.19 5.28
C GLU A 63 -21.85 24.99 4.96
N ILE A 64 -22.90 24.85 5.75
CA ILE A 64 -24.19 25.50 5.50
C ILE A 64 -24.52 26.65 6.46
N ASP A 65 -23.68 26.86 7.49
CA ASP A 65 -23.95 27.85 8.55
C ASP A 65 -24.08 29.29 8.00
N ALA A 66 -23.21 29.64 7.06
CA ALA A 66 -23.20 30.97 6.41
C ALA A 66 -24.08 31.07 5.15
N SER A 67 -24.91 30.07 4.84
CA SER A 67 -25.73 30.07 3.62
C SER A 67 -26.94 30.99 3.75
N ASP A 68 -27.17 31.83 2.76
CA ASP A 68 -28.37 32.68 2.65
C ASP A 68 -29.67 31.87 2.40
N SER A 69 -29.55 30.59 2.13
CA SER A 69 -30.67 29.70 1.80
C SER A 69 -31.46 29.19 3.00
N TRP A 70 -31.11 29.58 4.24
CA TRP A 70 -31.81 29.16 5.47
C TRP A 70 -33.31 29.54 5.48
N GLY A 71 -33.67 30.70 4.91
CA GLY A 71 -35.04 31.22 4.83
C GLY A 71 -35.89 30.67 3.68
N MET A 72 -35.37 29.76 2.84
CA MET A 72 -36.12 29.26 1.68
C MET A 72 -37.28 28.37 2.11
N SER A 73 -38.48 28.68 1.61
CA SER A 73 -39.74 27.93 1.84
C SER A 73 -40.14 27.02 0.66
N GLN A 74 -39.46 27.14 -0.48
CA GLN A 74 -39.72 26.39 -1.70
C GLN A 74 -38.40 25.97 -2.33
N VAL A 75 -38.48 24.96 -3.20
CA VAL A 75 -37.32 24.49 -3.96
C VAL A 75 -37.03 25.44 -5.12
N ASP A 76 -35.78 25.88 -5.23
CA ASP A 76 -35.29 26.59 -6.40
C ASP A 76 -35.08 25.61 -7.56
N VAL A 77 -36.01 25.59 -8.49
CA VAL A 77 -35.99 24.65 -9.61
C VAL A 77 -34.74 24.82 -10.48
N ALA A 78 -34.29 26.07 -10.71
CA ALA A 78 -33.15 26.33 -11.58
C ALA A 78 -31.82 25.84 -10.93
N LYS A 79 -31.64 26.10 -9.65
CA LYS A 79 -30.47 25.56 -8.90
C LYS A 79 -30.48 24.03 -8.84
N LEU A 80 -31.66 23.42 -8.63
CA LEU A 80 -31.77 21.97 -8.59
C LEU A 80 -31.51 21.31 -9.95
N GLU A 81 -31.96 21.90 -11.04
CA GLU A 81 -31.64 21.43 -12.38
C GLU A 81 -30.17 21.57 -12.74
N ALA A 82 -29.54 22.67 -12.35
CA ALA A 82 -28.11 22.85 -12.50
C ALA A 82 -27.30 21.80 -11.71
N LEU A 83 -27.72 21.50 -10.47
CA LEU A 83 -27.13 20.45 -9.66
C LEU A 83 -27.33 19.07 -10.31
N ALA A 84 -28.52 18.75 -10.81
CA ALA A 84 -28.83 17.49 -11.48
C ALA A 84 -28.00 17.29 -12.74
N ALA A 85 -27.80 18.34 -13.55
CA ALA A 85 -26.99 18.29 -14.77
C ALA A 85 -25.53 17.92 -14.51
N LYS A 86 -24.92 18.45 -13.45
CA LYS A 86 -23.52 18.18 -13.12
C LYS A 86 -23.31 16.95 -12.19
N ALA A 87 -24.39 16.37 -11.64
CA ALA A 87 -24.31 15.33 -10.62
C ALA A 87 -23.59 14.04 -11.05
N LEU A 88 -23.49 13.74 -12.35
CA LEU A 88 -22.75 12.58 -12.86
C LEU A 88 -21.24 12.82 -12.99
N THR A 89 -20.82 14.07 -13.08
CA THR A 89 -19.43 14.45 -13.34
C THR A 89 -18.72 15.05 -12.11
N MET A 90 -19.45 15.24 -11.00
CA MET A 90 -18.87 15.75 -9.76
C MET A 90 -17.93 14.72 -9.14
N ASP A 91 -16.76 15.15 -8.69
CA ASP A 91 -15.70 14.27 -8.15
C ASP A 91 -16.20 13.34 -7.04
N TYR A 92 -17.04 13.82 -6.13
CA TYR A 92 -17.58 13.02 -5.04
C TYR A 92 -18.59 11.93 -5.47
N THR A 93 -19.09 11.98 -6.70
CA THR A 93 -19.96 10.94 -7.28
C THR A 93 -19.17 9.84 -7.96
N GLN A 94 -17.91 10.10 -8.29
CA GLN A 94 -16.97 9.15 -8.85
C GLN A 94 -16.13 8.56 -7.70
N LYS A 95 -16.40 7.32 -7.36
CA LYS A 95 -15.57 6.64 -6.37
C LYS A 95 -14.19 6.42 -6.96
N GLU A 96 -13.17 6.94 -6.29
CA GLU A 96 -11.80 6.59 -6.55
C GLU A 96 -11.64 5.06 -6.49
N TRP A 97 -10.92 4.48 -7.45
CA TRP A 97 -10.72 3.04 -7.47
C TRP A 97 -10.00 2.61 -6.18
N LYS A 98 -10.63 1.70 -5.48
CA LYS A 98 -10.12 1.11 -4.26
C LYS A 98 -9.72 -0.32 -4.57
N SER A 99 -8.51 -0.74 -4.25
CA SER A 99 -8.14 -2.15 -4.35
C SER A 99 -9.13 -2.98 -3.54
N GLU A 100 -9.65 -4.05 -4.16
CA GLU A 100 -10.48 -5.03 -3.44
C GLU A 100 -9.63 -5.84 -2.45
N ASP A 101 -8.32 -5.92 -2.72
CA ASP A 101 -7.35 -6.59 -1.87
C ASP A 101 -6.91 -5.67 -0.73
N ARG A 102 -7.71 -5.58 0.32
CA ARG A 102 -7.25 -4.98 1.57
C ARG A 102 -6.16 -5.86 2.16
N ILE A 103 -5.01 -5.28 2.47
CA ILE A 103 -4.03 -5.96 3.30
C ILE A 103 -4.62 -6.02 4.71
N GLU A 104 -5.08 -7.20 5.07
CA GLU A 104 -5.46 -7.49 6.44
C GLU A 104 -4.21 -7.82 7.24
N VAL A 105 -4.14 -7.28 8.44
CA VAL A 105 -3.09 -7.62 9.39
C VAL A 105 -3.33 -9.05 9.86
N GLY A 106 -2.40 -9.93 9.55
CA GLY A 106 -2.52 -11.36 9.90
C GLY A 106 -2.43 -11.63 11.40
N GLY A 107 -2.91 -12.81 11.83
CA GLY A 107 -2.78 -13.30 13.21
C GLY A 107 -3.98 -13.02 14.12
N GLY A 108 -5.08 -12.48 13.60
CA GLY A 108 -6.27 -12.15 14.39
C GLY A 108 -6.14 -10.82 15.16
N LEU A 109 -7.26 -10.33 15.69
CA LEU A 109 -7.30 -9.08 16.44
C LEU A 109 -6.77 -9.32 17.87
N PRO A 110 -5.64 -8.70 18.29
CA PRO A 110 -5.14 -8.89 19.64
C PRO A 110 -6.06 -8.28 20.70
N LEU A 111 -6.11 -8.87 21.87
CA LEU A 111 -6.92 -8.40 23.00
C LEU A 111 -6.53 -6.97 23.42
N THR A 112 -5.23 -6.72 23.50
CA THR A 112 -4.60 -5.43 23.82
C THR A 112 -3.64 -5.00 22.72
N ASP A 113 -3.13 -3.78 22.76
CA ASP A 113 -2.08 -3.27 21.84
C ASP A 113 -2.39 -3.49 20.36
N CYS A 114 -3.62 -3.19 19.93
CA CYS A 114 -4.11 -3.48 18.59
C CYS A 114 -3.92 -2.33 17.58
N TYR A 115 -3.33 -1.22 17.99
CA TYR A 115 -3.18 -0.08 17.10
C TYR A 115 -2.09 -0.33 16.07
N VAL A 116 -2.45 -0.14 14.81
CA VAL A 116 -1.57 -0.36 13.66
C VAL A 116 -1.91 0.67 12.59
N ALA A 117 -0.87 1.16 11.92
CA ALA A 117 -1.03 1.97 10.72
C ALA A 117 -1.07 1.04 9.50
N PRO A 118 -2.21 0.88 8.79
CA PRO A 118 -2.29 0.00 7.63
C PRO A 118 -1.29 0.38 6.53
N CYS A 119 -0.95 1.66 6.40
CA CYS A 119 0.08 2.11 5.46
C CYS A 119 1.48 1.55 5.77
N VAL A 120 1.82 1.35 7.05
CA VAL A 120 3.09 0.74 7.49
C VAL A 120 3.09 -0.75 7.17
N THR A 121 2.00 -1.44 7.50
CA THR A 121 1.85 -2.88 7.24
C THR A 121 1.87 -3.20 5.74
N ALA A 122 1.20 -2.37 4.93
CA ALA A 122 1.16 -2.52 3.48
C ALA A 122 2.49 -2.17 2.78
N CYS A 123 3.37 -1.43 3.44
CA CYS A 123 4.67 -1.09 2.89
C CYS A 123 5.61 -2.29 2.96
N ALA A 124 6.11 -2.78 1.84
CA ALA A 124 6.99 -3.96 1.78
C ALA A 124 8.29 -3.81 2.61
N VAL A 125 8.70 -2.57 2.93
CA VAL A 125 9.86 -2.26 3.78
C VAL A 125 9.46 -1.74 5.16
N HIS A 126 8.16 -1.72 5.48
CA HIS A 126 7.61 -1.27 6.76
C HIS A 126 8.17 0.08 7.23
N GLN A 127 8.16 1.10 6.34
CA GLN A 127 8.56 2.46 6.71
C GLN A 127 7.62 3.03 7.76
N ASP A 128 8.15 3.78 8.72
CA ASP A 128 7.34 4.50 9.71
C ASP A 128 6.72 5.76 9.07
N ILE A 129 5.67 5.51 8.29
CA ILE A 129 5.02 6.53 7.45
C ILE A 129 4.38 7.63 8.28
N PRO A 130 3.60 7.35 9.35
CA PRO A 130 3.01 8.41 10.14
C PRO A 130 4.05 9.35 10.75
N GLU A 131 5.16 8.79 11.23
CA GLU A 131 6.20 9.56 11.91
C GLU A 131 6.97 10.46 10.94
N TYR A 132 7.41 9.96 9.78
CA TYR A 132 8.10 10.86 8.86
C TYR A 132 7.17 11.94 8.28
N ILE A 133 5.86 11.67 8.11
CA ILE A 133 4.88 12.68 7.69
C ILE A 133 4.70 13.75 8.77
N ARG A 134 4.63 13.35 10.04
CA ARG A 134 4.57 14.27 11.18
C ARG A 134 5.80 15.19 11.21
N LEU A 135 7.01 14.61 11.13
CA LEU A 135 8.27 15.37 11.08
C LEU A 135 8.30 16.38 9.93
N MET A 136 7.83 15.98 8.74
CA MET A 136 7.72 16.91 7.61
C MET A 136 6.76 18.05 7.89
N GLY A 137 5.63 17.79 8.54
CA GLY A 137 4.67 18.82 8.96
C GLY A 137 5.25 19.82 9.96
N GLU A 138 6.26 19.43 10.72
CA GLU A 138 7.01 20.25 11.65
C GLU A 138 8.24 20.95 11.01
N GLY A 139 8.49 20.68 9.70
CA GLY A 139 9.65 21.22 8.98
C GLY A 139 10.94 20.44 9.20
N GLU A 140 10.90 19.31 9.92
CA GLU A 140 12.06 18.48 10.27
C GLU A 140 12.40 17.47 9.14
N TYR A 141 12.61 17.97 7.92
CA TYR A 141 12.85 17.15 6.74
C TYR A 141 14.09 16.25 6.83
N VAL A 142 15.13 16.71 7.55
CA VAL A 142 16.36 15.91 7.75
C VAL A 142 16.07 14.68 8.60
N ALA A 143 15.31 14.84 9.68
CA ALA A 143 14.92 13.74 10.56
C ALA A 143 13.94 12.79 9.83
N ALA A 144 13.01 13.32 9.04
CA ALA A 144 12.11 12.55 8.21
C ALA A 144 12.88 11.67 7.19
N LEU A 145 13.88 12.24 6.52
CA LEU A 145 14.72 11.51 5.57
C LEU A 145 15.60 10.45 6.26
N GLU A 146 16.15 10.75 7.42
CA GLU A 146 16.90 9.78 8.24
C GLU A 146 16.01 8.58 8.58
N LEU A 147 14.77 8.82 8.97
CA LEU A 147 13.81 7.76 9.27
C LEU A 147 13.49 6.91 8.04
N ILE A 148 13.32 7.54 6.88
CA ILE A 148 13.13 6.84 5.60
C ILE A 148 14.32 5.91 5.31
N TYR A 149 15.56 6.38 5.42
CA TYR A 149 16.78 5.61 5.18
C TYR A 149 17.00 4.45 6.17
N GLN A 150 16.33 4.43 7.30
CA GLN A 150 16.37 3.27 8.19
C GLN A 150 15.76 2.01 7.59
N ARG A 151 14.79 2.16 6.69
CA ARG A 151 14.02 1.07 6.10
C ARG A 151 14.14 0.96 4.59
N ASN A 152 14.46 2.04 3.92
CA ASN A 152 14.49 2.15 2.46
C ASN A 152 15.85 2.67 1.99
N ALA A 153 16.60 1.81 1.31
CA ALA A 153 17.94 2.14 0.82
C ALA A 153 17.90 3.07 -0.40
N LEU A 154 16.78 3.13 -1.13
CA LEU A 154 16.66 3.76 -2.45
C LEU A 154 15.48 4.74 -2.50
N PRO A 155 15.47 5.81 -1.67
CA PRO A 155 14.32 6.72 -1.58
C PRO A 155 14.14 7.60 -2.82
N ALA A 156 15.18 7.93 -3.58
CA ALA A 156 15.06 8.67 -4.83
C ALA A 156 14.32 7.83 -5.88
N ILE A 157 14.70 6.57 -6.05
CA ILE A 157 14.03 5.63 -6.94
C ILE A 157 12.58 5.42 -6.49
N THR A 158 12.35 5.06 -5.24
CA THR A 158 11.00 4.74 -4.76
C THR A 158 10.13 5.98 -4.52
N GLY A 159 10.66 7.18 -4.57
CA GLY A 159 9.92 8.44 -4.63
C GLY A 159 9.21 8.64 -5.98
N HIS A 160 9.73 8.02 -7.04
CA HIS A 160 9.21 8.12 -8.40
C HIS A 160 8.49 6.84 -8.84
N ILE A 161 9.11 5.69 -8.63
CA ILE A 161 8.58 4.38 -9.03
C ILE A 161 8.37 3.50 -7.81
N CYS A 162 7.18 3.56 -7.24
CA CYS A 162 6.74 2.70 -6.14
C CYS A 162 5.30 2.31 -6.40
N ASP A 163 4.94 1.06 -6.14
CA ASP A 163 3.58 0.55 -6.22
C ASP A 163 2.64 1.15 -5.15
N HIS A 164 3.17 1.95 -4.24
CA HIS A 164 2.52 2.73 -3.19
C HIS A 164 1.31 2.04 -2.53
N GLN A 165 1.43 0.74 -2.22
CA GLN A 165 0.41 -0.02 -1.50
C GLN A 165 -0.03 0.65 -0.19
N CYS A 166 0.86 1.44 0.41
CA CYS A 166 0.54 2.26 1.56
C CYS A 166 -0.60 3.26 1.30
N GLN A 167 -0.73 3.82 0.08
CA GLN A 167 -1.81 4.73 -0.29
C GLN A 167 -3.12 3.97 -0.45
N TYR A 168 -3.11 2.81 -1.11
CA TYR A 168 -4.29 1.96 -1.26
C TYR A 168 -4.81 1.40 0.06
N ASN A 169 -3.98 1.37 1.09
CA ASN A 169 -4.35 0.94 2.45
C ASN A 169 -4.39 2.10 3.46
N CYS A 170 -4.32 3.34 3.00
CA CYS A 170 -4.41 4.51 3.88
C CYS A 170 -5.80 4.61 4.52
N THR A 171 -5.83 4.79 5.83
CA THR A 171 -7.08 4.98 6.59
C THR A 171 -7.91 6.14 6.07
N ARG A 172 -7.29 7.18 5.50
CA ARG A 172 -7.99 8.34 4.91
C ARG A 172 -8.93 7.97 3.76
N LEU A 173 -8.75 6.83 3.09
CA LEU A 173 -9.69 6.32 2.10
C LEU A 173 -11.12 6.15 2.64
N ASP A 174 -11.28 5.97 3.94
CA ASP A 174 -12.60 5.86 4.58
C ASP A 174 -13.21 7.24 4.89
N TYR A 175 -12.44 8.32 4.74
CA TYR A 175 -12.85 9.71 5.05
C TYR A 175 -13.02 10.55 3.77
N ASP A 176 -11.94 10.75 3.05
CA ASP A 176 -11.88 11.56 1.81
C ASP A 176 -11.05 10.84 0.74
N SER A 177 -9.76 11.02 0.70
CA SER A 177 -8.82 10.38 -0.24
C SER A 177 -7.55 9.96 0.49
N PRO A 178 -6.75 9.01 -0.05
CA PRO A 178 -5.50 8.62 0.59
C PRO A 178 -4.53 9.79 0.65
N LEU A 179 -3.57 9.70 1.57
CA LEU A 179 -2.44 10.64 1.55
C LEU A 179 -1.53 10.34 0.36
N ASN A 180 -0.94 11.38 -0.22
CA ASN A 180 0.06 11.25 -1.29
C ASN A 180 1.44 10.85 -0.74
N ILE A 181 1.51 9.65 -0.13
CA ILE A 181 2.67 9.17 0.63
C ILE A 181 3.93 9.07 -0.25
N ARG A 182 3.78 8.65 -1.52
CA ARG A 182 4.89 8.59 -2.48
C ARG A 182 5.48 9.97 -2.74
N GLU A 183 4.62 10.97 -2.98
CA GLU A 183 5.05 12.34 -3.23
C GLU A 183 5.66 13.00 -1.97
N LEU A 184 5.10 12.75 -0.78
CA LEU A 184 5.69 13.20 0.47
C LEU A 184 7.11 12.65 0.66
N LYS A 185 7.36 11.37 0.38
CA LYS A 185 8.70 10.78 0.43
C LYS A 185 9.68 11.48 -0.52
N LYS A 186 9.23 11.86 -1.72
CA LYS A 186 10.00 12.63 -2.68
C LYS A 186 10.37 14.01 -2.13
N VAL A 187 9.40 14.73 -1.55
CA VAL A 187 9.64 16.02 -0.90
C VAL A 187 10.60 15.89 0.28
N ALA A 188 10.51 14.81 1.08
CA ALA A 188 11.45 14.56 2.16
C ALA A 188 12.90 14.46 1.67
N LEU A 189 13.13 13.80 0.52
CA LEU A 189 14.45 13.75 -0.11
C LEU A 189 14.86 15.14 -0.65
N GLU A 190 13.99 15.80 -1.41
CA GLU A 190 14.25 17.13 -1.99
C GLU A 190 14.69 18.16 -0.94
N ARG A 191 14.01 18.19 0.20
CA ARG A 191 14.24 19.18 1.27
C ARG A 191 15.24 18.74 2.33
N GLY A 192 15.34 17.43 2.59
CA GLY A 192 16.15 16.88 3.68
C GLY A 192 17.58 16.51 3.27
N TRP A 193 17.86 16.32 1.96
CA TRP A 193 19.10 15.70 1.51
C TRP A 193 20.37 16.44 1.93
N GLU A 194 20.49 17.74 1.67
CA GLU A 194 21.71 18.48 1.97
C GLU A 194 22.02 18.50 3.47
N GLY A 195 20.98 18.68 4.31
CA GLY A 195 21.14 18.64 5.75
C GLY A 195 21.47 17.23 6.26
N TYR A 196 20.88 16.20 5.68
CA TYR A 196 21.18 14.81 6.01
C TYR A 196 22.62 14.46 5.64
N LYS A 197 23.06 14.76 4.41
CA LYS A 197 24.41 14.55 3.92
C LYS A 197 25.48 15.24 4.77
N ALA A 198 25.18 16.46 5.23
CA ALA A 198 26.11 17.20 6.09
C ALA A 198 26.32 16.55 7.47
N ARG A 199 25.34 15.79 7.96
CA ARG A 199 25.39 15.09 9.26
C ARG A 199 25.80 13.63 9.12
N TRP A 200 25.74 13.07 7.89
CA TRP A 200 26.02 11.68 7.64
C TRP A 200 27.51 11.39 7.72
N HIS A 201 27.85 10.28 8.37
CA HIS A 201 29.22 9.77 8.44
C HIS A 201 29.24 8.34 7.94
N LYS A 202 30.25 8.02 7.15
CA LYS A 202 30.47 6.64 6.70
C LYS A 202 30.51 5.71 7.90
N PRO A 203 29.75 4.60 7.89
CA PRO A 203 29.84 3.60 8.96
C PRO A 203 31.27 3.12 9.15
N ALA A 204 31.73 3.07 10.39
CA ALA A 204 33.02 2.49 10.70
C ALA A 204 32.97 0.98 10.37
N GLY A 205 33.75 0.55 9.40
CA GLY A 205 33.93 -0.87 9.12
C GLY A 205 34.58 -1.53 10.34
N SER A 206 33.94 -2.52 10.93
CA SER A 206 34.60 -3.35 11.98
C SER A 206 35.38 -4.46 11.25
N GLY A 207 36.69 -4.52 11.47
CA GLY A 207 37.56 -5.55 10.87
C GLY A 207 37.19 -7.00 11.22
N ASP A 208 36.24 -7.17 12.13
CA ASP A 208 35.81 -8.47 12.67
C ASP A 208 34.53 -9.00 11.99
N LYS A 209 33.96 -8.26 11.01
CA LYS A 209 32.74 -8.69 10.31
C LYS A 209 33.01 -9.55 9.09
N HIS A 210 32.15 -10.53 8.87
CA HIS A 210 32.27 -11.45 7.75
C HIS A 210 32.07 -10.76 6.39
N PRO A 211 32.94 -11.05 5.37
CA PRO A 211 32.78 -10.54 4.03
C PRO A 211 31.52 -11.09 3.35
N VAL A 212 30.85 -10.22 2.60
CA VAL A 212 29.61 -10.55 1.88
C VAL A 212 29.77 -10.29 0.40
N ALA A 213 29.40 -11.28 -0.41
CA ALA A 213 29.24 -11.14 -1.85
C ALA A 213 27.76 -10.94 -2.18
N VAL A 214 27.48 -9.96 -3.04
CA VAL A 214 26.16 -9.71 -3.62
C VAL A 214 26.26 -9.81 -5.13
N ILE A 215 25.47 -10.67 -5.77
CA ILE A 215 25.46 -10.88 -7.22
C ILE A 215 24.23 -10.17 -7.80
N GLY A 216 24.46 -9.17 -8.65
CA GLY A 216 23.44 -8.30 -9.25
C GLY A 216 23.31 -6.94 -8.54
N ALA A 217 23.49 -5.85 -9.31
CA ALA A 217 23.39 -4.46 -8.84
C ALA A 217 22.04 -3.80 -9.15
N GLY A 218 20.96 -4.59 -9.22
CA GLY A 218 19.60 -4.08 -9.25
C GLY A 218 19.10 -3.65 -7.86
N PRO A 219 17.83 -3.21 -7.72
CA PRO A 219 17.28 -2.70 -6.46
C PRO A 219 17.48 -3.62 -5.25
N ALA A 220 17.31 -4.93 -5.41
CA ALA A 220 17.52 -5.90 -4.34
C ALA A 220 18.98 -5.95 -3.87
N GLY A 221 19.93 -6.06 -4.82
CA GLY A 221 21.37 -6.12 -4.51
C GLY A 221 21.90 -4.82 -3.92
N LEU A 222 21.51 -3.68 -4.49
CA LEU A 222 21.85 -2.35 -3.94
C LEU A 222 21.37 -2.21 -2.50
N SER A 223 20.15 -2.67 -2.21
CA SER A 223 19.57 -2.60 -0.86
C SER A 223 20.25 -3.55 0.12
N ALA A 224 20.55 -4.79 -0.28
CA ALA A 224 21.32 -5.72 0.55
C ALA A 224 22.71 -5.12 0.85
N GLY A 225 23.38 -4.60 -0.18
CA GLY A 225 24.69 -3.94 -0.04
C GLY A 225 24.66 -2.78 0.95
N TYR A 226 23.66 -1.90 0.81
CA TYR A 226 23.45 -0.76 1.69
C TYR A 226 23.29 -1.19 3.17
N PHE A 227 22.36 -2.10 3.47
CA PHE A 227 22.04 -2.47 4.84
C PHE A 227 23.17 -3.27 5.50
N LEU A 228 23.86 -4.13 4.74
CA LEU A 228 25.02 -4.88 5.23
C LEU A 228 26.23 -3.97 5.48
N ALA A 229 26.53 -3.06 4.56
CA ALA A 229 27.62 -2.09 4.74
C ALA A 229 27.34 -1.14 5.90
N ARG A 230 26.09 -0.70 6.06
CA ARG A 230 25.65 0.09 7.21
C ARG A 230 25.84 -0.65 8.53
N ALA A 231 25.69 -1.97 8.55
CA ALA A 231 25.95 -2.83 9.70
C ALA A 231 27.43 -3.13 9.91
N GLY A 232 28.34 -2.63 9.07
CA GLY A 232 29.78 -2.77 9.18
C GLY A 232 30.39 -3.97 8.45
N HIS A 233 29.61 -4.71 7.66
CA HIS A 233 30.15 -5.81 6.84
C HIS A 233 30.93 -5.26 5.63
N PRO A 234 32.08 -5.87 5.28
CA PRO A 234 32.73 -5.65 3.99
C PRO A 234 31.86 -6.25 2.87
N VAL A 235 31.34 -5.42 1.96
CA VAL A 235 30.45 -5.86 0.89
C VAL A 235 31.11 -5.66 -0.46
N THR A 236 31.12 -6.69 -1.32
CA THR A 236 31.44 -6.61 -2.72
C THR A 236 30.23 -7.00 -3.55
N LEU A 237 29.81 -6.11 -4.45
CA LEU A 237 28.68 -6.28 -5.33
C LEU A 237 29.19 -6.56 -6.73
N PHE A 238 28.85 -7.73 -7.27
CA PHE A 238 29.24 -8.22 -8.60
C PHE A 238 28.09 -7.95 -9.58
N GLU A 239 28.38 -7.25 -10.68
CA GLU A 239 27.41 -6.91 -11.73
C GLU A 239 27.94 -7.31 -13.10
N ARG A 240 27.11 -7.95 -13.92
CA ARG A 240 27.48 -8.35 -15.30
C ARG A 240 27.54 -7.18 -16.29
N GLU A 241 26.71 -6.17 -16.06
CA GLU A 241 26.66 -4.96 -16.87
C GLU A 241 27.84 -4.03 -16.52
N ALA A 242 28.03 -2.98 -17.33
CA ALA A 242 29.08 -1.99 -17.10
C ALA A 242 28.77 -1.00 -15.98
N ASP A 243 27.53 -1.00 -15.47
CA ASP A 243 27.07 -0.10 -14.42
C ASP A 243 25.92 -0.72 -13.60
N ALA A 244 25.60 -0.08 -12.45
CA ALA A 244 24.56 -0.51 -11.54
C ALA A 244 23.19 0.09 -11.90
N GLY A 245 22.12 -0.48 -11.34
CA GLY A 245 20.74 -0.01 -11.42
C GLY A 245 19.75 -1.07 -11.90
N GLY A 246 20.22 -2.11 -12.60
CA GLY A 246 19.38 -3.21 -13.08
C GLY A 246 18.21 -2.71 -13.94
N VAL A 247 17.01 -3.27 -13.72
CA VAL A 247 15.81 -2.91 -14.51
C VAL A 247 15.45 -1.43 -14.39
N VAL A 248 15.73 -0.78 -13.26
CA VAL A 248 15.39 0.64 -13.05
C VAL A 248 16.15 1.55 -14.01
N LYS A 249 17.42 1.25 -14.28
CA LYS A 249 18.26 2.04 -15.17
C LYS A 249 18.16 1.61 -16.63
N HIS A 250 18.07 0.30 -16.87
CA HIS A 250 18.21 -0.22 -18.23
C HIS A 250 16.89 -0.49 -18.94
N ILE A 251 15.80 -0.68 -18.20
CA ILE A 251 14.50 -1.13 -18.75
C ILE A 251 13.41 -0.08 -18.53
N ILE A 252 13.23 0.43 -17.29
CA ILE A 252 12.20 1.45 -17.02
C ILE A 252 12.51 2.72 -17.79
N PRO A 253 11.55 3.27 -18.56
CA PRO A 253 11.80 4.46 -19.38
C PRO A 253 12.14 5.71 -18.56
N GLU A 254 13.03 6.57 -19.11
CA GLU A 254 13.48 7.80 -18.43
C GLU A 254 12.35 8.79 -18.13
N PHE A 255 11.24 8.76 -18.90
CA PHE A 255 10.08 9.61 -18.60
C PHE A 255 9.36 9.24 -17.29
N ARG A 256 9.66 8.07 -16.71
CA ARG A 256 9.15 7.65 -15.38
C ARG A 256 10.07 8.06 -14.24
N ILE A 257 11.38 8.02 -14.47
CA ILE A 257 12.39 8.41 -13.49
C ILE A 257 13.63 8.96 -14.18
N PRO A 258 14.06 10.19 -13.86
CA PRO A 258 15.29 10.76 -14.34
C PRO A 258 16.55 9.96 -13.95
N ALA A 259 17.51 9.83 -14.86
CA ALA A 259 18.71 9.04 -14.65
C ALA A 259 19.58 9.52 -13.47
N GLU A 260 19.60 10.83 -13.20
CA GLU A 260 20.32 11.43 -12.08
C GLU A 260 19.80 10.97 -10.71
N LEU A 261 18.52 10.68 -10.60
CA LEU A 261 17.93 10.18 -9.34
C LEU A 261 18.28 8.72 -9.08
N ILE A 262 18.39 7.93 -10.13
CA ILE A 262 18.89 6.55 -10.03
C ILE A 262 20.36 6.58 -9.59
N GLN A 263 21.15 7.45 -10.20
CA GLN A 263 22.57 7.59 -9.87
C GLN A 263 22.77 8.11 -8.45
N HIS A 264 21.91 9.02 -7.98
CA HIS A 264 21.91 9.51 -6.59
C HIS A 264 21.87 8.36 -5.57
N ASP A 265 20.92 7.43 -5.72
CA ASP A 265 20.79 6.30 -4.79
C ASP A 265 21.99 5.34 -4.91
N ILE A 266 22.49 5.07 -6.13
CA ILE A 266 23.68 4.24 -6.36
C ILE A 266 24.92 4.85 -5.69
N ASP A 267 25.14 6.14 -5.86
CA ASP A 267 26.28 6.85 -5.28
C ASP A 267 26.24 6.82 -3.74
N PHE A 268 25.02 6.92 -3.17
CA PHE A 268 24.86 6.85 -1.74
C PHE A 268 25.10 5.43 -1.18
N VAL A 269 24.70 4.39 -1.89
CA VAL A 269 25.09 3.01 -1.57
C VAL A 269 26.60 2.84 -1.63
N ALA A 270 27.27 3.36 -2.66
CA ALA A 270 28.73 3.32 -2.77
C ALA A 270 29.42 4.07 -1.62
N ALA A 271 28.88 5.23 -1.21
CA ALA A 271 29.41 6.01 -0.10
C ALA A 271 29.47 5.23 1.22
N HIS A 272 28.56 4.24 1.42
CA HIS A 272 28.60 3.35 2.58
C HIS A 272 29.79 2.36 2.55
N GLY A 273 30.56 2.32 1.47
CA GLY A 273 31.74 1.47 1.34
C GLY A 273 31.50 0.16 0.61
N VAL A 274 30.35 0.03 -0.04
CA VAL A 274 30.09 -1.08 -0.98
C VAL A 274 31.07 -0.98 -2.15
N LYS A 275 31.80 -2.07 -2.42
CA LYS A 275 32.68 -2.20 -3.58
C LYS A 275 31.88 -2.75 -4.74
N PHE A 276 32.06 -2.18 -5.93
CA PHE A 276 31.42 -2.65 -7.16
C PHE A 276 32.45 -3.29 -8.07
N GLU A 277 32.14 -4.50 -8.54
CA GLU A 277 32.88 -5.21 -9.60
C GLU A 277 31.95 -5.40 -10.80
N PHE A 278 32.16 -4.56 -11.82
CA PHE A 278 31.37 -4.55 -13.08
C PHE A 278 31.99 -5.49 -14.12
N GLY A 279 31.16 -5.98 -15.05
CA GLY A 279 31.58 -6.91 -16.09
C GLY A 279 32.05 -8.25 -15.51
N CYS A 280 31.45 -8.68 -14.39
CA CYS A 280 31.88 -9.91 -13.72
C CYS A 280 31.72 -11.14 -14.61
N ASP A 281 32.56 -12.17 -14.33
CA ASP A 281 32.56 -13.44 -15.05
C ASP A 281 31.16 -14.09 -15.02
N PRO A 282 30.52 -14.36 -16.17
CA PRO A 282 29.25 -15.10 -16.24
C PRO A 282 29.31 -16.49 -15.60
N ALA A 283 30.51 -17.08 -15.46
CA ALA A 283 30.74 -18.35 -14.79
C ALA A 283 31.03 -18.21 -13.27
N LEU A 284 30.66 -17.10 -12.68
CA LEU A 284 30.77 -16.89 -11.22
C LEU A 284 29.82 -17.86 -10.50
N THR A 285 30.38 -18.63 -9.55
CA THR A 285 29.62 -19.61 -8.76
C THR A 285 29.73 -19.31 -7.27
N VAL A 286 28.77 -19.80 -6.50
CA VAL A 286 28.78 -19.70 -5.02
C VAL A 286 30.06 -20.32 -4.44
N ASP A 287 30.51 -21.46 -4.99
CA ASP A 287 31.74 -22.11 -4.51
C ASP A 287 33.02 -21.30 -4.76
N LYS A 288 33.11 -20.62 -5.91
CA LYS A 288 34.22 -19.69 -6.20
C LYS A 288 34.23 -18.52 -5.20
N LEU A 289 33.07 -17.96 -4.83
CA LEU A 289 32.97 -16.88 -3.88
C LEU A 289 33.37 -17.34 -2.46
N HIS A 290 32.91 -18.49 -2.02
CA HIS A 290 33.36 -19.06 -0.75
C HIS A 290 34.84 -19.33 -0.72
N ALA A 291 35.44 -19.83 -1.83
CA ALA A 291 36.89 -20.01 -1.93
C ALA A 291 37.67 -18.68 -1.91
N GLN A 292 37.05 -17.56 -2.27
CA GLN A 292 37.59 -16.21 -2.14
C GLN A 292 37.42 -15.62 -0.73
N GLY A 293 36.78 -16.34 0.18
CA GLY A 293 36.64 -15.95 1.60
C GLY A 293 35.31 -15.24 1.93
N PHE A 294 34.37 -15.13 0.99
CA PHE A 294 33.05 -14.59 1.30
C PHE A 294 32.25 -15.59 2.14
N THR A 295 31.74 -15.16 3.28
CA THR A 295 30.93 -15.99 4.21
C THR A 295 29.48 -16.05 3.80
N TYR A 296 28.94 -14.93 3.34
CA TYR A 296 27.55 -14.80 2.91
C TYR A 296 27.50 -14.47 1.42
N VAL A 297 26.57 -15.09 0.71
CA VAL A 297 26.33 -14.84 -0.70
C VAL A 297 24.86 -14.49 -0.93
N PHE A 298 24.61 -13.31 -1.47
CA PHE A 298 23.28 -12.87 -1.85
C PHE A 298 23.18 -12.88 -3.38
N VAL A 299 22.16 -13.51 -3.93
CA VAL A 299 21.92 -13.59 -5.38
C VAL A 299 20.66 -12.80 -5.71
N GLY A 300 20.82 -11.66 -6.37
CA GLY A 300 19.78 -10.72 -6.75
C GLY A 300 19.78 -10.41 -8.24
N ILE A 301 19.87 -11.46 -9.08
CA ILE A 301 20.00 -11.32 -10.55
C ILE A 301 18.70 -10.95 -11.28
N GLY A 302 17.58 -10.85 -10.55
CA GLY A 302 16.28 -10.47 -11.11
C GLY A 302 15.59 -11.60 -11.88
N ALA A 303 14.65 -11.20 -12.76
CA ALA A 303 13.89 -12.10 -13.64
C ALA A 303 13.86 -11.48 -15.04
N ASP A 304 14.79 -11.88 -15.91
CA ASP A 304 14.94 -11.30 -17.25
C ASP A 304 14.62 -12.30 -18.40
N LYS A 305 14.27 -13.53 -18.05
CA LYS A 305 13.84 -14.54 -19.02
C LYS A 305 12.37 -14.31 -19.38
N ASN A 306 12.13 -13.97 -20.64
CA ASN A 306 10.76 -13.73 -21.10
C ASN A 306 9.94 -15.01 -21.12
N GLY A 307 8.69 -14.90 -20.67
CA GLY A 307 7.68 -15.93 -20.84
C GLY A 307 7.44 -16.24 -22.32
N GLY A 308 7.22 -17.51 -22.63
CA GLY A 308 6.94 -17.95 -23.99
C GLY A 308 5.51 -17.67 -24.41
N MET A 309 5.31 -17.10 -25.58
CA MET A 309 4.02 -17.05 -26.25
C MET A 309 4.06 -17.98 -27.48
N ARG A 310 3.05 -18.82 -27.65
CA ARG A 310 2.84 -19.54 -28.90
C ARG A 310 2.13 -18.59 -29.87
N LEU A 311 2.85 -18.11 -30.85
CA LEU A 311 2.34 -17.29 -31.93
C LEU A 311 2.70 -17.98 -33.24
N GLU A 312 1.69 -18.30 -34.06
CA GLU A 312 1.91 -18.86 -35.39
C GLU A 312 2.43 -17.78 -36.32
N GLY A 313 3.22 -18.18 -37.32
CA GLY A 313 3.73 -17.29 -38.35
C GLY A 313 5.05 -16.60 -38.00
N GLY A 314 5.37 -16.36 -36.75
CA GLY A 314 6.51 -15.69 -36.14
C GLY A 314 7.60 -15.15 -37.09
N HIS A 315 7.97 -13.88 -36.97
CA HIS A 315 8.97 -13.24 -37.79
C HIS A 315 9.71 -12.08 -37.08
N ASP A 316 10.62 -11.44 -37.78
CA ASP A 316 11.59 -10.47 -37.27
C ASP A 316 10.99 -9.20 -36.62
N ARG A 317 9.67 -8.97 -36.72
CA ARG A 317 8.96 -7.82 -36.13
C ARG A 317 8.18 -8.15 -34.86
N VAL A 318 8.54 -9.25 -34.19
CA VAL A 318 8.05 -9.60 -32.85
C VAL A 318 9.17 -9.39 -31.84
N TYR A 319 9.06 -8.35 -31.06
CA TYR A 319 10.07 -7.93 -30.09
C TYR A 319 9.69 -8.35 -28.67
N LYS A 320 10.68 -8.67 -27.86
CA LYS A 320 10.52 -8.90 -26.42
C LYS A 320 10.53 -7.57 -25.69
N SER A 321 9.70 -7.42 -24.64
CA SER A 321 9.56 -6.21 -23.83
C SER A 321 10.90 -5.60 -23.39
N PHE A 322 11.74 -6.37 -22.71
CA PHE A 322 13.03 -5.88 -22.18
C PHE A 322 14.01 -5.51 -23.28
N HIS A 323 14.02 -6.25 -24.39
CA HIS A 323 14.86 -5.88 -25.55
C HIS A 323 14.42 -4.56 -26.16
N PHE A 324 13.10 -4.37 -26.33
CA PHE A 324 12.55 -3.12 -26.84
C PHE A 324 12.85 -1.93 -25.91
N LEU A 325 12.53 -2.07 -24.61
CA LEU A 325 12.72 -0.99 -23.64
C LEU A 325 14.20 -0.63 -23.45
N ARG A 326 15.10 -1.62 -23.43
CA ARG A 326 16.55 -1.38 -23.38
C ARG A 326 17.02 -0.60 -24.60
N SER A 327 16.58 -0.98 -25.80
CA SER A 327 16.94 -0.28 -27.05
C SER A 327 16.37 1.15 -27.06
N PHE A 328 15.17 1.34 -26.56
CA PHE A 328 14.54 2.66 -26.42
C PHE A 328 15.35 3.57 -25.48
N ASN A 329 15.69 3.10 -24.27
CA ASN A 329 16.50 3.85 -23.30
C ASN A 329 17.91 4.17 -23.79
N GLN A 330 18.47 3.31 -24.66
CA GLN A 330 19.79 3.58 -25.31
C GLN A 330 19.69 4.59 -26.45
N GLY A 331 18.51 5.12 -26.76
CA GLY A 331 18.34 6.02 -27.93
C GLY A 331 18.47 5.32 -29.28
N LYS A 332 18.32 3.99 -29.33
CA LYS A 332 18.42 3.14 -30.52
C LYS A 332 17.10 2.41 -30.77
N PRO A 333 16.00 3.15 -31.04
CA PRO A 333 14.68 2.54 -31.14
C PRO A 333 14.63 1.50 -32.28
N LEU A 334 13.93 0.42 -32.04
CA LEU A 334 13.67 -0.63 -33.02
C LEU A 334 12.70 -0.14 -34.10
N PRO A 335 12.76 -0.68 -35.33
CA PRO A 335 11.87 -0.30 -36.44
C PRO A 335 10.47 -0.89 -36.21
N LEU A 336 9.57 -0.10 -35.61
CA LEU A 336 8.22 -0.56 -35.23
C LEU A 336 7.17 -0.38 -36.33
N GLY A 337 7.40 0.50 -37.30
CA GLY A 337 6.36 0.91 -38.26
C GLY A 337 5.35 1.88 -37.63
N ARG A 338 4.12 1.92 -38.15
CA ARG A 338 3.09 2.89 -37.76
C ARG A 338 2.11 2.33 -36.72
N HIS A 339 1.75 1.04 -36.84
CA HIS A 339 0.73 0.37 -36.05
C HIS A 339 1.36 -0.73 -35.20
N VAL A 340 1.39 -0.53 -33.90
CA VAL A 340 2.10 -1.42 -32.97
C VAL A 340 1.11 -2.09 -32.02
N ALA A 341 1.23 -3.41 -31.85
CA ALA A 341 0.51 -4.14 -30.81
C ALA A 341 1.44 -4.48 -29.64
N VAL A 342 0.99 -4.24 -28.41
CA VAL A 342 1.66 -4.70 -27.19
C VAL A 342 0.81 -5.80 -26.55
N ILE A 343 1.42 -6.98 -26.37
CA ILE A 343 0.72 -8.17 -25.86
C ILE A 343 1.00 -8.32 -24.38
N GLY A 344 -0.07 -8.19 -23.57
CA GLY A 344 0.00 -8.23 -22.11
C GLY A 344 -0.59 -6.98 -21.48
N ALA A 345 -0.84 -6.99 -20.17
CA ALA A 345 -1.44 -5.85 -19.47
C ALA A 345 -0.85 -5.65 -18.06
N GLY A 346 0.42 -6.01 -17.85
CA GLY A 346 1.18 -5.65 -16.65
C GLY A 346 1.87 -4.28 -16.80
N ASN A 347 2.54 -3.83 -15.74
CA ASN A 347 3.28 -2.56 -15.75
C ASN A 347 4.31 -2.49 -16.90
N THR A 348 5.02 -3.58 -17.20
CA THR A 348 5.94 -3.67 -18.33
C THR A 348 5.23 -3.42 -19.68
N ALA A 349 3.97 -3.89 -19.82
CA ALA A 349 3.18 -3.62 -21.02
C ALA A 349 2.80 -2.13 -21.15
N MET A 350 2.49 -1.48 -20.02
CA MET A 350 2.21 -0.04 -20.00
C MET A 350 3.46 0.76 -20.37
N ASP A 351 4.62 0.42 -19.81
CA ASP A 351 5.91 1.04 -20.19
C ASP A 351 6.21 0.84 -21.68
N CYS A 352 6.03 -0.38 -22.21
CA CYS A 352 6.22 -0.66 -23.63
C CYS A 352 5.28 0.16 -24.51
N ALA A 353 4.00 0.25 -24.16
CA ALA A 353 3.02 0.95 -24.97
C ALA A 353 3.29 2.47 -25.01
N ARG A 354 3.57 3.07 -23.86
CA ARG A 354 3.93 4.49 -23.74
C ARG A 354 5.25 4.82 -24.43
N ALA A 355 6.26 3.96 -24.27
CA ALA A 355 7.55 4.11 -24.97
C ALA A 355 7.39 3.96 -26.49
N ALA A 356 6.57 3.01 -26.97
CA ALA A 356 6.33 2.81 -28.40
C ALA A 356 5.69 4.04 -29.06
N LEU A 357 4.74 4.71 -28.39
CA LEU A 357 4.15 5.97 -28.87
C LEU A 357 5.19 7.08 -29.08
N LYS A 358 6.30 7.05 -28.34
CA LYS A 358 7.38 8.03 -28.43
C LYS A 358 8.43 7.69 -29.50
N VAL A 359 8.33 6.51 -30.14
CA VAL A 359 9.23 6.13 -31.25
C VAL A 359 8.82 6.87 -32.50
N PRO A 360 9.76 7.57 -33.20
CA PRO A 360 9.46 8.28 -34.43
C PRO A 360 8.81 7.38 -35.50
N GLY A 361 7.71 7.81 -36.08
CA GLY A 361 6.98 7.09 -37.12
C GLY A 361 5.82 6.20 -36.62
N VAL A 362 5.73 5.93 -35.33
CA VAL A 362 4.58 5.24 -34.76
C VAL A 362 3.37 6.18 -34.69
N SER A 363 2.24 5.75 -35.18
CA SER A 363 0.99 6.53 -35.22
C SER A 363 0.02 6.11 -34.12
N ASP A 364 -0.03 4.83 -33.81
CA ASP A 364 -0.90 4.29 -32.79
C ASP A 364 -0.35 3.00 -32.18
N VAL A 365 -0.71 2.79 -30.92
CA VAL A 365 -0.34 1.62 -30.15
C VAL A 365 -1.59 1.01 -29.54
N THR A 366 -1.77 -0.31 -29.68
CA THR A 366 -2.87 -1.06 -29.13
C THR A 366 -2.37 -2.14 -28.18
N VAL A 367 -2.78 -2.06 -26.91
CA VAL A 367 -2.53 -3.13 -25.93
C VAL A 367 -3.60 -4.21 -26.10
N ILE A 368 -3.16 -5.45 -26.28
CA ILE A 368 -4.03 -6.63 -26.45
C ILE A 368 -3.94 -7.48 -25.17
N TYR A 369 -5.10 -7.70 -24.54
CA TYR A 369 -5.18 -8.45 -23.30
C TYR A 369 -6.31 -9.49 -23.29
N ARG A 370 -5.96 -10.72 -22.90
CA ARG A 370 -6.88 -11.87 -22.94
C ARG A 370 -7.96 -11.91 -21.87
N ARG A 371 -7.93 -10.98 -20.89
CA ARG A 371 -8.96 -10.80 -19.85
C ARG A 371 -9.57 -9.41 -19.94
N SER A 372 -10.45 -9.06 -19.00
CA SER A 372 -11.05 -7.73 -18.96
C SER A 372 -10.16 -6.72 -18.23
N GLU A 373 -10.56 -5.46 -18.25
CA GLU A 373 -9.90 -4.38 -17.51
C GLU A 373 -9.78 -4.70 -16.01
N LYS A 374 -10.81 -5.33 -15.43
CA LYS A 374 -10.86 -5.68 -14.01
C LYS A 374 -9.74 -6.67 -13.60
N GLU A 375 -9.40 -7.62 -14.47
CA GLU A 375 -8.36 -8.61 -14.22
C GLU A 375 -6.96 -8.16 -14.65
N MET A 376 -6.79 -6.90 -15.01
CA MET A 376 -5.51 -6.34 -15.45
C MET A 376 -4.53 -6.24 -14.27
N PRO A 377 -3.29 -6.78 -14.40
CA PRO A 377 -2.32 -6.77 -13.31
C PRO A 377 -1.53 -5.44 -13.20
N ALA A 378 -1.64 -4.53 -14.18
CA ALA A 378 -1.01 -3.22 -14.10
C ALA A 378 -1.66 -2.37 -13.00
N TYR A 379 -0.86 -1.54 -12.35
CA TYR A 379 -1.40 -0.57 -11.40
C TYR A 379 -2.32 0.41 -12.11
N ARG A 380 -3.39 0.80 -11.43
CA ARG A 380 -4.42 1.67 -12.01
C ARG A 380 -3.84 3.00 -12.53
N GLU A 381 -2.89 3.58 -11.82
CA GLU A 381 -2.20 4.81 -12.24
C GLU A 381 -1.50 4.61 -13.59
N GLU A 382 -0.74 3.53 -13.75
CA GLU A 382 -0.01 3.23 -14.99
C GLU A 382 -0.95 3.04 -16.19
N TYR A 383 -2.09 2.40 -15.95
CA TYR A 383 -3.13 2.24 -16.96
C TYR A 383 -3.73 3.60 -17.36
N LEU A 384 -4.09 4.44 -16.38
CA LEU A 384 -4.68 5.75 -16.65
C LEU A 384 -3.71 6.65 -17.40
N GLU A 385 -2.42 6.67 -17.03
CA GLU A 385 -1.39 7.41 -17.75
C GLU A 385 -1.21 6.90 -19.18
N ALA A 386 -1.31 5.59 -19.41
CA ALA A 386 -1.26 5.03 -20.76
C ALA A 386 -2.48 5.44 -21.61
N VAL A 387 -3.68 5.49 -21.00
CA VAL A 387 -4.89 5.98 -21.66
C VAL A 387 -4.76 7.49 -22.01
N GLU A 388 -4.24 8.29 -21.08
CA GLU A 388 -4.00 9.71 -21.26
C GLU A 388 -2.97 9.98 -22.38
N ASP A 389 -1.91 9.16 -22.47
CA ASP A 389 -0.93 9.21 -23.56
C ASP A 389 -1.52 8.78 -24.93
N GLY A 390 -2.75 8.24 -24.97
CA GLY A 390 -3.46 7.85 -26.19
C GLY A 390 -3.31 6.38 -26.59
N VAL A 391 -2.86 5.51 -25.70
CA VAL A 391 -2.81 4.05 -25.94
C VAL A 391 -4.23 3.49 -26.03
N ARG A 392 -4.48 2.65 -27.03
CA ARG A 392 -5.74 1.92 -27.18
C ARG A 392 -5.67 0.55 -26.51
N PHE A 393 -6.81 0.05 -26.03
CA PHE A 393 -6.91 -1.24 -25.35
C PHE A 393 -7.92 -2.15 -26.01
N CYS A 394 -7.52 -3.39 -26.32
CA CYS A 394 -8.36 -4.49 -26.79
C CYS A 394 -8.39 -5.57 -25.70
N PHE A 395 -9.45 -5.53 -24.88
CA PHE A 395 -9.68 -6.54 -23.85
C PHE A 395 -10.35 -7.80 -24.42
N LEU A 396 -10.32 -8.89 -23.66
CA LEU A 396 -10.90 -10.16 -24.04
C LEU A 396 -10.40 -10.65 -25.42
N THR A 397 -9.12 -10.42 -25.71
CA THR A 397 -8.52 -10.66 -27.01
C THR A 397 -7.17 -11.33 -26.86
N ASN A 398 -6.93 -12.42 -27.57
CA ASN A 398 -5.68 -13.18 -27.53
C ASN A 398 -5.09 -13.34 -28.95
N PRO A 399 -3.82 -12.98 -29.18
CA PRO A 399 -3.18 -13.16 -30.47
C PRO A 399 -2.88 -14.63 -30.74
N GLU A 400 -3.11 -15.10 -31.96
CA GLU A 400 -2.86 -16.49 -32.41
C GLU A 400 -1.83 -16.57 -33.51
N ARG A 401 -1.90 -15.67 -34.51
CA ARG A 401 -1.04 -15.71 -35.69
C ARG A 401 -0.66 -14.31 -36.14
N PHE A 402 0.60 -14.13 -36.50
CA PHE A 402 1.10 -12.89 -37.10
C PHE A 402 1.88 -13.18 -38.37
N ASP A 403 1.36 -12.73 -39.50
CA ASP A 403 1.89 -12.99 -40.82
C ASP A 403 2.90 -11.93 -41.29
N LYS A 404 3.71 -12.26 -42.29
CA LYS A 404 4.73 -11.36 -42.85
C LYS A 404 4.16 -10.08 -43.50
N ASP A 405 2.92 -10.11 -43.95
CA ASP A 405 2.20 -8.96 -44.50
C ASP A 405 1.53 -8.07 -43.43
N GLY A 406 1.80 -8.35 -42.14
CA GLY A 406 1.33 -7.54 -41.02
C GLY A 406 -0.08 -7.90 -40.52
N LYS A 407 -0.66 -9.01 -40.95
CA LYS A 407 -1.96 -9.48 -40.45
C LYS A 407 -1.79 -10.20 -39.13
N LEU A 408 -2.37 -9.63 -38.08
CA LEU A 408 -2.49 -10.23 -36.76
C LEU A 408 -3.88 -10.83 -36.61
N THR A 409 -3.97 -12.16 -36.60
CA THR A 409 -5.19 -12.86 -36.26
C THR A 409 -5.31 -12.99 -34.75
N VAL A 410 -6.43 -12.52 -34.20
CA VAL A 410 -6.74 -12.55 -32.79
C VAL A 410 -8.00 -13.33 -32.53
N ARG A 411 -8.08 -14.04 -31.41
CA ARG A 411 -9.26 -14.75 -30.92
C ARG A 411 -9.94 -13.97 -29.82
N MET A 412 -11.25 -13.84 -29.92
CA MET A 412 -12.06 -13.28 -28.86
C MET A 412 -12.16 -14.27 -27.70
N MET A 413 -12.08 -13.76 -26.48
CA MET A 413 -12.10 -14.55 -25.26
C MET A 413 -13.35 -14.27 -24.44
N ALA A 414 -13.78 -15.24 -23.65
CA ALA A 414 -14.78 -15.10 -22.62
C ALA A 414 -14.11 -15.29 -21.23
N LEU A 415 -14.75 -14.81 -20.18
CA LEU A 415 -14.29 -15.04 -18.82
C LEU A 415 -15.03 -16.23 -18.21
N GLY A 416 -14.30 -17.28 -17.89
CA GLY A 416 -14.77 -18.47 -17.16
C GLY A 416 -14.76 -18.26 -15.63
N ASP A 417 -14.68 -19.37 -14.89
CA ASP A 417 -14.63 -19.36 -13.43
C ASP A 417 -13.33 -18.76 -12.91
N PRO A 418 -13.36 -18.19 -11.69
CA PRO A 418 -12.15 -17.72 -11.01
C PRO A 418 -11.12 -18.85 -10.76
N ASP A 419 -9.84 -18.52 -10.86
CA ASP A 419 -8.75 -19.38 -10.40
C ASP A 419 -8.61 -19.34 -8.86
N GLU A 420 -7.66 -20.08 -8.30
CA GLU A 420 -7.39 -20.10 -6.85
C GLU A 420 -7.02 -18.73 -6.26
N GLN A 421 -6.61 -17.80 -7.12
CA GLN A 421 -6.28 -16.42 -6.76
C GLN A 421 -7.46 -15.46 -7.00
N GLY A 422 -8.65 -15.99 -7.32
CA GLY A 422 -9.86 -15.20 -7.58
C GLY A 422 -9.93 -14.54 -8.96
N ARG A 423 -8.95 -14.73 -9.85
CA ARG A 423 -8.93 -14.14 -11.19
C ARG A 423 -9.66 -15.04 -12.20
N ARG A 424 -10.58 -14.47 -12.95
CA ARG A 424 -11.35 -15.22 -13.94
C ARG A 424 -10.47 -15.72 -15.08
N ARG A 425 -10.61 -17.01 -15.42
CA ARG A 425 -9.82 -17.67 -16.47
C ARG A 425 -10.28 -17.21 -17.86
N PRO A 426 -9.36 -16.88 -18.80
CA PRO A 426 -9.74 -16.58 -20.17
C PRO A 426 -10.07 -17.88 -20.90
N VAL A 427 -11.25 -17.93 -21.51
CA VAL A 427 -11.75 -19.08 -22.29
C VAL A 427 -11.87 -18.65 -23.75
N PRO A 428 -11.25 -19.37 -24.72
CA PRO A 428 -11.36 -19.02 -26.14
C PRO A 428 -12.78 -19.23 -26.65
N THR A 429 -13.25 -18.30 -27.49
CA THR A 429 -14.50 -18.45 -28.25
C THR A 429 -14.19 -18.88 -29.69
N GLU A 430 -15.21 -19.18 -30.49
CA GLU A 430 -15.04 -19.48 -31.92
C GLU A 430 -14.75 -18.24 -32.78
N GLN A 431 -14.95 -17.04 -32.24
CA GLN A 431 -14.84 -15.78 -32.99
C GLN A 431 -13.37 -15.37 -33.10
N THR A 432 -12.95 -15.04 -34.32
CA THR A 432 -11.64 -14.47 -34.63
C THR A 432 -11.77 -13.17 -35.42
N GLU A 433 -10.81 -12.28 -35.26
CA GLU A 433 -10.70 -11.03 -35.99
C GLU A 433 -9.29 -10.87 -36.56
N VAL A 434 -9.13 -10.02 -37.59
CA VAL A 434 -7.83 -9.70 -38.18
C VAL A 434 -7.57 -8.22 -38.02
N MET A 435 -6.42 -7.89 -37.42
CA MET A 435 -5.91 -6.54 -37.25
C MET A 435 -4.68 -6.35 -38.14
N GLN A 436 -4.50 -5.14 -38.70
CA GLN A 436 -3.29 -4.79 -39.42
C GLN A 436 -2.28 -4.16 -38.48
N MET A 437 -1.14 -4.79 -38.27
CA MET A 437 -0.07 -4.36 -37.38
C MET A 437 1.28 -4.42 -38.09
N ASP A 438 2.16 -3.47 -37.78
CA ASP A 438 3.52 -3.44 -38.35
C ASP A 438 4.50 -4.17 -37.47
N ALA A 439 4.32 -4.12 -36.14
CA ALA A 439 5.17 -4.81 -35.17
C ALA A 439 4.37 -5.25 -33.92
N LEU A 440 4.89 -6.27 -33.25
CA LEU A 440 4.39 -6.74 -31.95
C LEU A 440 5.47 -6.62 -30.88
N ILE A 441 5.08 -6.21 -29.67
CA ILE A 441 5.92 -6.25 -28.48
C ILE A 441 5.27 -7.18 -27.46
N THR A 442 5.99 -8.24 -27.06
CA THR A 442 5.46 -9.24 -26.11
C THR A 442 5.88 -8.90 -24.68
N ALA A 443 4.91 -8.61 -23.83
CA ALA A 443 5.06 -8.26 -22.41
C ALA A 443 4.18 -9.20 -21.54
N ILE A 444 4.41 -10.51 -21.66
CA ILE A 444 3.58 -11.57 -21.07
C ILE A 444 4.19 -12.23 -19.83
N GLY A 445 5.04 -11.53 -19.15
CA GLY A 445 5.69 -11.93 -17.91
C GLY A 445 7.13 -12.35 -18.11
N GLU A 446 7.92 -11.92 -17.18
CA GLU A 446 9.33 -12.30 -17.02
C GLU A 446 9.44 -13.46 -16.01
N GLN A 447 10.52 -14.20 -16.05
CA GLN A 447 10.80 -15.31 -15.15
C GLN A 447 12.29 -15.31 -14.75
N PRO A 448 12.65 -15.83 -13.56
CA PRO A 448 14.02 -16.13 -13.20
C PRO A 448 14.67 -17.08 -14.20
N ASP A 449 15.95 -16.88 -14.50
CA ASP A 449 16.71 -17.84 -15.30
C ASP A 449 17.24 -18.99 -14.40
N CYS A 450 16.45 -20.05 -14.27
CA CYS A 450 16.81 -21.20 -13.45
C CYS A 450 18.05 -21.96 -13.95
N GLU A 451 18.39 -21.89 -15.25
CA GLU A 451 19.62 -22.47 -15.76
C GLU A 451 20.87 -21.72 -15.26
N VAL A 452 20.78 -20.39 -15.20
CA VAL A 452 21.84 -19.57 -14.60
C VAL A 452 21.99 -19.87 -13.11
N LEU A 453 20.89 -19.98 -12.38
CA LEU A 453 20.92 -20.35 -10.95
C LEU A 453 21.58 -21.71 -10.73
N LYS A 454 21.21 -22.70 -11.54
CA LYS A 454 21.81 -24.03 -11.49
C LYS A 454 23.30 -23.99 -11.77
N ALA A 455 23.74 -23.22 -12.79
CA ALA A 455 25.16 -23.03 -13.11
C ALA A 455 25.94 -22.34 -11.98
N MET A 456 25.28 -21.46 -11.22
CA MET A 456 25.84 -20.81 -10.01
C MET A 456 25.95 -21.78 -8.83
N GLY A 457 25.38 -22.97 -8.91
CA GLY A 457 25.32 -23.95 -7.83
C GLY A 457 24.19 -23.73 -6.83
N ILE A 458 23.10 -23.09 -7.25
CA ILE A 458 21.87 -22.93 -6.46
C ILE A 458 20.99 -24.16 -6.67
N PRO A 459 20.53 -24.84 -5.61
CA PRO A 459 19.63 -25.97 -5.69
C PRO A 459 18.24 -25.56 -6.25
N LEU A 460 17.70 -26.41 -7.12
CA LEU A 460 16.36 -26.26 -7.65
C LEU A 460 15.47 -27.39 -7.15
N GLY A 461 14.21 -27.10 -6.88
CA GLY A 461 13.19 -28.08 -6.52
C GLY A 461 12.76 -28.99 -7.67
N SER A 462 11.88 -29.92 -7.39
CA SER A 462 11.32 -30.87 -8.38
C SER A 462 10.48 -30.19 -9.46
N ASP A 463 9.98 -28.99 -9.19
CA ASP A 463 9.24 -28.11 -10.11
C ASP A 463 10.14 -27.24 -10.99
N GLY A 464 11.46 -27.33 -10.78
CA GLY A 464 12.46 -26.54 -11.50
C GLY A 464 12.68 -25.12 -10.96
N TRP A 465 12.00 -24.74 -9.86
CA TRP A 465 12.18 -23.47 -9.18
C TRP A 465 13.19 -23.58 -8.04
N PRO A 466 13.84 -22.47 -7.64
CA PRO A 466 14.75 -22.50 -6.51
C PRO A 466 14.00 -22.77 -5.19
N GLU A 467 14.52 -23.70 -4.39
CA GLU A 467 14.01 -23.97 -3.04
C GLU A 467 14.61 -22.98 -2.05
N VAL A 468 13.75 -22.12 -1.48
CA VAL A 468 14.15 -21.11 -0.52
C VAL A 468 13.15 -21.02 0.63
N ASP A 469 13.64 -20.61 1.79
CA ASP A 469 12.76 -20.16 2.87
C ASP A 469 12.00 -18.89 2.43
N SER A 470 10.70 -18.92 2.51
CA SER A 470 9.83 -17.86 1.97
C SER A 470 9.99 -16.52 2.69
N GLN A 471 10.45 -16.52 3.93
CA GLN A 471 10.61 -15.32 4.74
C GLN A 471 11.98 -14.66 4.53
N SER A 472 13.05 -15.46 4.55
CA SER A 472 14.42 -14.97 4.49
C SER A 472 15.04 -15.06 3.09
N GLY A 473 14.51 -15.88 2.20
CA GLY A 473 15.12 -16.20 0.91
C GLY A 473 16.36 -17.10 1.01
N GLU A 474 16.67 -17.66 2.19
CA GLU A 474 17.80 -18.57 2.33
C GLU A 474 17.53 -19.88 1.60
N THR A 475 18.51 -20.34 0.83
CA THR A 475 18.47 -21.62 0.12
C THR A 475 18.79 -22.78 1.07
N SER A 476 18.68 -24.02 0.59
CA SER A 476 19.18 -25.19 1.33
C SER A 476 20.71 -25.14 1.57
N ARG A 477 21.44 -24.28 0.86
CA ARG A 477 22.85 -23.96 1.14
C ARG A 477 22.90 -22.84 2.17
N ARG A 478 23.40 -23.15 3.37
CA ARG A 478 23.51 -22.17 4.46
C ARG A 478 24.31 -20.94 4.03
N ASN A 479 23.85 -19.75 4.45
CA ASN A 479 24.42 -18.43 4.15
C ASN A 479 24.35 -18.03 2.66
N VAL A 480 23.50 -18.69 1.87
CA VAL A 480 23.24 -18.36 0.47
C VAL A 480 21.78 -17.96 0.32
N PHE A 481 21.55 -16.72 -0.10
CA PHE A 481 20.21 -16.10 -0.15
C PHE A 481 19.83 -15.71 -1.58
N LEU A 482 18.60 -15.96 -1.98
CA LEU A 482 17.99 -15.35 -3.15
C LEU A 482 17.19 -14.13 -2.72
N ILE A 483 17.32 -13.01 -3.43
CA ILE A 483 16.67 -11.76 -3.09
C ILE A 483 16.04 -11.07 -4.31
N GLY A 484 14.89 -10.42 -4.13
CA GLY A 484 14.16 -9.76 -5.21
C GLY A 484 13.49 -10.74 -6.17
N ASP A 485 13.33 -10.34 -7.43
CA ASP A 485 12.51 -11.07 -8.40
C ASP A 485 13.03 -12.48 -8.74
N VAL A 486 14.29 -12.77 -8.50
CA VAL A 486 14.83 -14.14 -8.63
C VAL A 486 14.28 -15.09 -7.56
N GLN A 487 13.85 -14.56 -6.41
CA GLN A 487 13.23 -15.31 -5.33
C GLN A 487 11.71 -15.47 -5.53
N SER A 488 11.02 -14.36 -5.79
CA SER A 488 9.56 -14.27 -5.73
C SER A 488 8.87 -14.27 -7.11
N GLY A 489 9.64 -14.27 -8.19
CA GLY A 489 9.14 -13.85 -9.50
C GLY A 489 9.02 -12.32 -9.60
N PRO A 490 8.66 -11.79 -10.78
CA PRO A 490 8.53 -10.36 -11.01
C PRO A 490 7.57 -9.71 -10.01
N SER A 491 8.06 -8.67 -9.34
CA SER A 491 7.33 -7.98 -8.28
C SER A 491 7.50 -6.45 -8.42
N SER A 492 7.37 -5.72 -7.32
CA SER A 492 7.65 -4.28 -7.29
C SER A 492 9.08 -4.00 -6.81
N ILE A 493 9.59 -2.82 -7.16
CA ILE A 493 10.91 -2.36 -6.70
C ILE A 493 10.99 -2.35 -5.17
N VAL A 494 9.94 -1.83 -4.50
CA VAL A 494 9.90 -1.81 -3.04
C VAL A 494 9.75 -3.21 -2.45
N GLY A 495 9.11 -4.14 -3.15
CA GLY A 495 9.06 -5.57 -2.82
C GLY A 495 10.44 -6.20 -2.84
N ALA A 496 11.22 -5.91 -3.88
CA ALA A 496 12.62 -6.39 -4.01
C ALA A 496 13.52 -5.83 -2.88
N ILE A 497 13.36 -4.55 -2.51
CA ILE A 497 14.03 -3.95 -1.34
C ILE A 497 13.63 -4.65 -0.04
N GLY A 498 12.35 -4.91 0.13
CA GLY A 498 11.80 -5.60 1.32
C GLY A 498 12.32 -7.03 1.47
N GLY A 499 12.37 -7.79 0.37
CA GLY A 499 12.97 -9.13 0.36
C GLY A 499 14.45 -9.11 0.74
N ALA A 500 15.22 -8.21 0.16
CA ALA A 500 16.62 -8.01 0.51
C ALA A 500 16.79 -7.66 1.99
N ARG A 501 15.93 -6.77 2.52
CA ARG A 501 15.97 -6.37 3.92
C ARG A 501 15.72 -7.55 4.87
N ARG A 502 14.72 -8.40 4.60
CA ARG A 502 14.44 -9.59 5.43
C ARG A 502 15.62 -10.54 5.47
N ALA A 503 16.26 -10.80 4.32
CA ALA A 503 17.45 -11.63 4.25
C ALA A 503 18.61 -11.05 5.07
N VAL A 504 18.83 -9.72 4.97
CA VAL A 504 19.85 -9.03 5.79
C VAL A 504 19.52 -9.10 7.27
N ASP A 505 18.26 -8.86 7.68
CA ASP A 505 17.86 -8.92 9.09
C ASP A 505 18.12 -10.30 9.70
N LEU A 506 17.99 -11.39 8.94
CA LEU A 506 18.38 -12.73 9.39
C LEU A 506 19.90 -12.85 9.62
N VAL A 507 20.73 -12.29 8.73
CA VAL A 507 22.20 -12.28 8.91
C VAL A 507 22.56 -11.48 10.16
N LEU A 508 21.99 -10.28 10.34
CA LEU A 508 22.23 -9.44 11.51
C LEU A 508 21.83 -10.15 12.82
N ALA A 509 20.69 -10.85 12.82
CA ALA A 509 20.24 -11.63 13.97
C ALA A 509 21.22 -12.78 14.29
N ARG A 510 21.74 -13.50 13.29
CA ARG A 510 22.75 -14.56 13.47
C ARG A 510 24.06 -14.03 14.03
N GLU A 511 24.43 -12.83 13.68
CA GLU A 511 25.65 -12.18 14.14
C GLU A 511 25.45 -11.36 15.42
N HIS A 512 24.26 -11.44 16.02
CA HIS A 512 23.89 -10.67 17.22
C HIS A 512 24.12 -9.16 17.07
N ILE A 513 23.98 -8.65 15.84
CA ILE A 513 24.05 -7.22 15.56
C ILE A 513 22.67 -6.62 15.80
N ALA A 514 22.58 -5.70 16.75
CA ALA A 514 21.35 -4.93 16.95
C ALA A 514 21.01 -4.16 15.67
N SER A 515 19.77 -4.26 15.22
CA SER A 515 19.29 -3.40 14.15
C SER A 515 19.52 -1.94 14.56
N GLN A 516 20.28 -1.19 13.77
CA GLN A 516 20.54 0.24 14.02
C GLN A 516 19.27 1.06 13.73
N GLN A 517 18.19 0.73 14.42
CA GLN A 517 17.03 1.60 14.49
C GLN A 517 17.36 2.67 15.52
N ARG A 518 17.40 3.92 15.09
CA ARG A 518 17.36 5.03 16.01
C ARG A 518 15.94 5.05 16.56
N ASP A 519 15.78 4.91 17.85
CA ASP A 519 14.56 5.28 18.54
C ASP A 519 14.43 6.81 18.37
N VAL A 520 13.79 7.22 17.28
CA VAL A 520 13.31 8.60 17.18
C VAL A 520 12.23 8.68 18.24
N ALA A 521 12.45 9.48 19.26
CA ALA A 521 11.45 9.70 20.30
C ALA A 521 10.19 10.24 19.60
N THR A 522 9.21 9.38 19.42
CA THR A 522 7.95 9.75 18.80
C THR A 522 7.20 10.65 19.76
N GLN A 523 6.87 11.85 19.32
CA GLN A 523 5.94 12.74 20.04
C GLN A 523 4.67 12.87 19.20
N PRO A 524 3.77 11.88 19.28
CA PRO A 524 2.55 11.90 18.48
C PRO A 524 1.69 13.12 18.84
N SER A 525 0.86 13.53 17.90
CA SER A 525 -0.13 14.57 18.12
C SER A 525 -1.07 14.17 19.27
N GLY A 526 -1.56 15.14 20.03
CA GLY A 526 -2.48 14.85 21.14
C GLY A 526 -3.79 14.21 20.66
N LYS A 527 -4.42 13.39 21.52
CA LYS A 527 -5.68 12.68 21.23
C LYS A 527 -6.75 13.63 20.64
N ASP A 528 -6.94 14.81 21.22
CA ASP A 528 -7.97 15.76 20.77
C ASP A 528 -7.67 16.32 19.38
N GLU A 529 -6.40 16.47 19.04
CA GLU A 529 -5.99 16.89 17.70
C GLU A 529 -6.29 15.79 16.67
N ILE A 530 -5.97 14.54 16.96
CA ILE A 530 -6.28 13.43 16.07
C ILE A 530 -7.79 13.31 15.87
N TYR A 531 -8.60 13.45 16.91
CA TYR A 531 -10.07 13.46 16.77
C TYR A 531 -10.57 14.63 15.92
N ARG A 532 -10.00 15.83 16.05
CA ARG A 532 -10.33 16.95 15.16
C ARG A 532 -10.00 16.62 13.69
N ARG A 533 -8.85 16.01 13.42
CA ARG A 533 -8.45 15.58 12.08
C ARG A 533 -9.40 14.51 11.50
N LYS A 534 -9.92 13.59 12.33
CA LYS A 534 -10.93 12.59 11.94
C LYS A 534 -12.25 13.23 11.52
N GLY A 535 -12.66 14.32 12.16
CA GLY A 535 -13.83 15.12 11.75
C GLY A 535 -13.60 15.91 10.48
N SER A 536 -12.36 16.40 10.27
CA SER A 536 -12.02 17.28 9.16
C SER A 536 -11.85 16.49 7.86
N ILE A 537 -12.66 16.83 6.85
CA ILE A 537 -12.64 16.22 5.51
C ILE A 537 -12.13 17.25 4.52
N ALA A 538 -11.11 16.92 3.74
CA ALA A 538 -10.61 17.75 2.66
C ALA A 538 -11.43 17.53 1.40
N VAL A 539 -12.21 18.52 1.00
CA VAL A 539 -12.97 18.51 -0.26
C VAL A 539 -12.05 18.80 -1.45
N THR A 540 -11.09 19.72 -1.24
CA THR A 540 -10.09 20.11 -2.24
C THR A 540 -8.69 19.81 -1.71
N LEU A 541 -7.90 19.11 -2.53
CA LEU A 541 -6.50 18.87 -2.23
C LEU A 541 -5.63 19.96 -2.82
N VAL A 542 -4.59 20.34 -2.09
CA VAL A 542 -3.56 21.29 -2.53
C VAL A 542 -2.73 20.62 -3.64
N ASP A 543 -2.38 21.39 -4.68
CA ASP A 543 -1.50 20.92 -5.75
C ASP A 543 -0.14 20.50 -5.15
N LYS A 544 0.32 19.31 -5.50
CA LYS A 544 1.61 18.78 -5.05
C LYS A 544 2.81 19.67 -5.43
N ASN A 545 2.66 20.53 -6.44
CA ASN A 545 3.69 21.49 -6.83
C ASN A 545 3.80 22.68 -5.85
N GLU A 546 2.77 22.97 -5.08
CA GLU A 546 2.79 23.93 -3.98
C GLU A 546 3.38 23.27 -2.72
N ARG A 547 4.66 22.90 -2.76
CA ARG A 547 5.35 22.01 -1.82
C ARG A 547 5.03 22.25 -0.33
N ASP A 548 5.11 23.49 0.14
CA ASP A 548 4.93 23.79 1.56
C ASP A 548 3.47 23.65 2.00
N ALA A 549 2.54 24.16 1.21
CA ALA A 549 1.10 24.03 1.45
C ALA A 549 0.64 22.56 1.32
N PHE A 550 1.17 21.85 0.32
CA PHE A 550 0.93 20.41 0.13
C PHE A 550 1.37 19.60 1.35
N VAL A 551 2.61 19.78 1.82
CA VAL A 551 3.12 19.05 3.00
C VAL A 551 2.30 19.38 4.24
N ALA A 552 1.97 20.66 4.46
CA ALA A 552 1.17 21.09 5.61
C ALA A 552 -0.22 20.44 5.60
N GLN A 553 -0.90 20.42 4.44
CA GLN A 553 -2.21 19.76 4.31
C GLN A 553 -2.12 18.26 4.53
N GLU A 554 -1.18 17.57 3.88
CA GLU A 554 -1.04 16.11 3.99
C GLU A 554 -0.65 15.69 5.42
N ALA A 555 0.23 16.41 6.09
CA ALA A 555 0.58 16.17 7.48
C ALA A 555 -0.62 16.37 8.42
N HIS A 556 -1.41 17.42 8.20
CA HIS A 556 -2.65 17.64 8.97
C HIS A 556 -3.70 16.55 8.71
N ARG A 557 -3.75 15.96 7.51
CA ARG A 557 -4.66 14.87 7.17
C ARG A 557 -4.22 13.52 7.74
N CYS A 558 -2.96 13.33 8.11
CA CYS A 558 -2.46 12.08 8.70
C CYS A 558 -3.13 11.83 10.06
N LEU A 559 -3.66 10.61 10.24
CA LEU A 559 -4.39 10.22 11.46
C LEU A 559 -3.52 9.49 12.48
N GLU A 560 -2.23 9.34 12.23
CA GLU A 560 -1.28 8.68 13.14
C GLU A 560 -1.84 7.36 13.70
N CYS A 561 -2.28 6.46 12.80
CA CYS A 561 -3.08 5.28 13.16
C CYS A 561 -2.34 4.28 14.06
N ASN A 562 -1.00 4.28 14.08
CA ASN A 562 -0.18 3.50 15.01
C ASN A 562 -0.23 4.05 16.45
N TYR A 563 -0.62 5.31 16.62
CA TYR A 563 -0.79 5.92 17.93
C TYR A 563 -2.25 5.87 18.42
N LEU A 564 -3.22 6.19 17.55
CA LEU A 564 -4.64 6.20 17.90
C LEU A 564 -5.51 5.74 16.71
N CYS A 565 -5.63 4.44 16.51
CA CYS A 565 -6.49 3.89 15.45
C CYS A 565 -7.97 4.22 15.72
N SER A 566 -8.55 3.68 16.78
CA SER A 566 -9.95 3.92 17.27
C SER A 566 -11.05 3.87 16.21
N LYS A 567 -10.85 3.23 15.03
CA LYS A 567 -11.89 3.10 14.00
C LYS A 567 -13.16 2.43 14.53
N CYS A 568 -13.00 1.34 15.30
CA CYS A 568 -14.13 0.62 15.90
C CYS A 568 -14.92 1.48 16.89
N VAL A 569 -14.30 2.46 17.53
CA VAL A 569 -14.94 3.47 18.38
C VAL A 569 -15.72 4.47 17.53
N ASP A 570 -15.08 4.99 16.48
CA ASP A 570 -15.65 6.04 15.62
C ASP A 570 -16.93 5.57 14.90
N VAL A 571 -16.91 4.33 14.37
CA VAL A 571 -18.00 3.79 13.54
C VAL A 571 -19.11 3.13 14.34
N CYS A 572 -18.96 2.98 15.67
CA CYS A 572 -19.99 2.35 16.49
C CYS A 572 -21.18 3.28 16.71
N PRO A 573 -22.37 2.99 16.14
CA PRO A 573 -23.52 3.87 16.27
C PRO A 573 -24.04 3.94 17.72
N ASN A 574 -23.84 2.88 18.48
CA ASN A 574 -24.33 2.76 19.85
C ASN A 574 -23.27 3.14 20.91
N ARG A 575 -22.06 3.56 20.48
CA ARG A 575 -20.95 3.88 21.39
C ARG A 575 -20.53 2.72 22.31
N ALA A 576 -20.74 1.48 21.86
CA ALA A 576 -20.37 0.28 22.59
C ALA A 576 -18.85 0.04 22.64
N ASN A 577 -18.06 0.64 21.74
CA ASN A 577 -16.61 0.58 21.81
C ASN A 577 -16.06 1.92 22.31
N VAL A 578 -15.11 1.87 23.24
CA VAL A 578 -14.47 3.04 23.85
C VAL A 578 -12.95 2.87 23.87
N ALA A 579 -12.22 3.98 23.70
CA ALA A 579 -10.77 4.00 23.84
C ALA A 579 -10.39 4.67 25.16
N ILE A 580 -9.68 3.95 26.00
CA ILE A 580 -9.23 4.41 27.31
C ILE A 580 -7.71 4.45 27.37
N ALA A 581 -7.13 5.45 28.07
CA ALA A 581 -5.70 5.50 28.33
C ALA A 581 -5.35 4.60 29.50
N VAL A 582 -4.52 3.57 29.27
CA VAL A 582 -4.08 2.64 30.33
C VAL A 582 -2.55 2.59 30.34
N PRO A 583 -1.89 3.04 31.41
CA PRO A 583 -0.43 3.02 31.51
C PRO A 583 0.16 1.61 31.45
N GLY A 584 1.37 1.48 30.89
CA GLY A 584 2.14 0.25 30.91
C GLY A 584 1.87 -0.72 29.77
N PHE A 585 1.07 -0.32 28.78
CA PHE A 585 0.94 -1.01 27.50
C PHE A 585 1.84 -0.34 26.44
N LYS A 586 2.08 -1.04 25.34
CA LYS A 586 2.76 -0.49 24.18
C LYS A 586 1.93 0.66 23.58
N ASP A 587 0.64 0.42 23.35
CA ASP A 587 -0.30 1.43 22.91
C ASP A 587 -0.81 2.22 24.11
N GLN A 588 -0.69 3.53 24.08
CA GLN A 588 -1.14 4.40 25.17
C GLN A 588 -2.64 4.26 25.45
N PHE A 589 -3.43 3.92 24.43
CA PHE A 589 -4.86 3.71 24.56
C PHE A 589 -5.22 2.26 24.28
N GLN A 590 -6.17 1.72 25.05
CA GLN A 590 -6.72 0.39 24.84
C GLN A 590 -8.20 0.49 24.45
N THR A 591 -8.67 -0.40 23.59
CA THR A 591 -10.08 -0.46 23.18
C THR A 591 -10.85 -1.43 24.08
N LEU A 592 -11.91 -0.94 24.70
CA LEU A 592 -12.87 -1.76 25.46
C LEU A 592 -14.20 -1.84 24.73
N HIS A 593 -14.92 -2.93 25.00
CA HIS A 593 -16.27 -3.17 24.53
C HIS A 593 -17.27 -3.15 25.70
N LEU A 594 -18.36 -2.40 25.54
CA LEU A 594 -19.44 -2.29 26.51
C LEU A 594 -20.63 -3.14 26.01
N ASP A 595 -20.83 -4.31 26.59
CA ASP A 595 -21.83 -5.28 26.14
C ASP A 595 -23.25 -4.68 26.14
N ALA A 596 -23.64 -4.00 27.21
CA ALA A 596 -24.96 -3.41 27.38
C ALA A 596 -25.36 -2.40 26.28
N TYR A 597 -24.43 -1.85 25.54
CA TYR A 597 -24.72 -0.91 24.45
C TYR A 597 -24.62 -1.56 23.06
N CYS A 598 -24.14 -2.80 22.95
CA CYS A 598 -23.91 -3.46 21.68
C CYS A 598 -25.17 -4.16 21.16
N ASN A 599 -25.48 -3.95 19.89
CA ASN A 599 -26.50 -4.70 19.16
C ASN A 599 -25.91 -5.63 18.08
N GLU A 600 -24.60 -5.89 18.14
CA GLU A 600 -23.88 -6.78 17.23
C GLU A 600 -24.06 -6.48 15.74
N CYS A 601 -24.22 -5.20 15.38
CA CYS A 601 -24.44 -4.78 13.98
C CYS A 601 -23.25 -5.06 13.03
N GLY A 602 -22.07 -5.41 13.55
CA GLY A 602 -20.88 -5.77 12.77
C GLY A 602 -20.11 -4.58 12.17
N ASN A 603 -20.59 -3.33 12.31
CA ASN A 603 -19.97 -2.18 11.68
C ASN A 603 -18.50 -1.98 12.09
N CYS A 604 -18.16 -2.22 13.36
CA CYS A 604 -16.77 -2.12 13.84
C CYS A 604 -15.84 -3.17 13.22
N ALA A 605 -16.35 -4.38 12.90
CA ALA A 605 -15.58 -5.42 12.22
C ALA A 605 -15.31 -5.04 10.75
N GLN A 606 -16.30 -4.42 10.08
CA GLN A 606 -16.18 -3.99 8.68
C GLN A 606 -15.01 -3.00 8.45
N PHE A 607 -14.71 -2.15 9.43
CA PHE A 607 -13.66 -1.14 9.33
C PHE A 607 -12.38 -1.50 10.08
N CYS A 608 -12.34 -2.62 10.80
CA CYS A 608 -11.14 -3.07 11.49
C CYS A 608 -10.05 -3.47 10.48
N PRO A 609 -8.79 -3.04 10.65
CA PRO A 609 -7.70 -3.49 9.78
C PRO A 609 -7.25 -4.92 10.08
N TRP A 610 -7.64 -5.49 11.21
CA TRP A 610 -7.35 -6.87 11.61
C TRP A 610 -8.43 -7.84 11.15
N GLN A 611 -8.07 -9.09 10.99
CA GLN A 611 -9.05 -10.18 10.85
C GLN A 611 -9.68 -10.47 12.21
N GLY A 612 -10.69 -9.69 12.57
CA GLY A 612 -11.33 -9.83 13.88
C GLY A 612 -12.60 -8.99 14.02
N LYS A 613 -13.28 -9.26 15.12
CA LYS A 613 -14.56 -8.61 15.45
C LYS A 613 -14.40 -7.86 16.77
N PRO A 614 -14.13 -6.54 16.76
CA PRO A 614 -13.91 -5.78 17.99
C PRO A 614 -14.99 -5.99 19.06
N TYR A 615 -16.24 -6.21 18.67
CA TYR A 615 -17.34 -6.46 19.58
C TYR A 615 -17.32 -7.88 20.21
N GLN A 616 -16.42 -8.77 19.75
CA GLN A 616 -16.23 -10.12 20.31
C GLN A 616 -14.82 -10.31 20.86
N ASP A 617 -13.82 -9.70 20.24
CA ASP A 617 -12.40 -10.03 20.49
C ASP A 617 -11.72 -9.04 21.46
N LYS A 618 -12.40 -7.94 21.82
CA LYS A 618 -11.87 -6.95 22.78
C LYS A 618 -12.34 -7.20 24.19
N VAL A 619 -11.59 -6.66 25.17
CA VAL A 619 -12.00 -6.73 26.58
C VAL A 619 -13.40 -6.20 26.74
N THR A 620 -14.33 -7.08 27.07
CA THR A 620 -15.75 -6.76 27.22
C THR A 620 -16.09 -6.49 28.68
N ILE A 621 -16.80 -5.39 28.94
CA ILE A 621 -17.37 -5.06 30.25
C ILE A 621 -18.81 -5.47 30.23
N PHE A 622 -19.17 -6.37 31.12
CA PHE A 622 -20.54 -6.86 31.30
C PHE A 622 -21.21 -6.14 32.45
N SER A 623 -22.44 -5.68 32.22
CA SER A 623 -23.26 -5.02 33.25
C SER A 623 -24.13 -5.99 34.06
N LEU A 624 -24.44 -7.16 33.49
CA LEU A 624 -25.28 -8.18 34.12
C LEU A 624 -24.53 -9.53 34.16
N PRO A 625 -24.76 -10.34 35.23
CA PRO A 625 -24.13 -11.66 35.33
C PRO A 625 -24.64 -12.63 34.25
N GLU A 626 -25.89 -12.51 33.82
CA GLU A 626 -26.50 -13.33 32.78
C GLU A 626 -25.84 -13.06 31.42
N ASP A 627 -25.51 -11.80 31.09
CA ASP A 627 -24.83 -11.45 29.87
C ASP A 627 -23.40 -12.01 29.87
N PHE A 628 -22.71 -11.95 31.02
CA PHE A 628 -21.40 -12.58 31.15
C PHE A 628 -21.50 -14.09 30.95
N ASP A 629 -22.48 -14.78 31.55
CA ASP A 629 -22.63 -16.24 31.46
C ASP A 629 -23.00 -16.72 30.05
N ASN A 630 -23.80 -15.95 29.32
CA ASN A 630 -24.26 -16.25 27.97
C ASN A 630 -23.25 -15.89 26.87
N SER A 631 -22.24 -15.06 27.17
CA SER A 631 -21.23 -14.65 26.23
C SER A 631 -20.01 -15.57 26.22
N ARG A 632 -19.20 -15.51 25.13
CA ARG A 632 -17.87 -16.13 25.06
C ARG A 632 -16.76 -15.09 24.99
N ASN A 633 -17.10 -13.81 24.98
CA ASN A 633 -16.12 -12.73 24.85
C ASN A 633 -15.15 -12.72 26.02
N PRO A 634 -13.86 -12.43 25.78
CA PRO A 634 -12.92 -12.11 26.85
C PRO A 634 -13.38 -10.83 27.55
N GLY A 635 -13.33 -10.79 28.86
CA GLY A 635 -13.79 -9.61 29.59
C GLY A 635 -14.12 -9.90 31.05
N PHE A 636 -14.88 -9.00 31.67
CA PHE A 636 -15.16 -9.12 33.10
C PHE A 636 -16.53 -8.59 33.48
N TYR A 637 -17.02 -9.12 34.59
CA TYR A 637 -18.19 -8.68 35.33
C TYR A 637 -17.80 -8.43 36.80
N LEU A 638 -18.18 -7.28 37.34
CA LEU A 638 -17.97 -6.92 38.74
C LEU A 638 -19.31 -6.90 39.44
N ALA A 639 -19.50 -7.81 40.42
CA ALA A 639 -20.68 -7.88 41.24
C ALA A 639 -20.65 -6.92 42.45
N ASP A 640 -21.80 -6.62 43.01
CA ASP A 640 -21.88 -5.93 44.27
C ASP A 640 -21.15 -6.72 45.37
N GLY A 641 -20.33 -6.04 46.17
CA GLY A 641 -19.50 -6.67 47.19
C GLY A 641 -18.06 -7.05 46.74
N GLY A 642 -17.66 -6.71 45.51
CA GLY A 642 -16.28 -6.83 45.05
C GLY A 642 -15.88 -8.22 44.53
N GLU A 643 -16.82 -9.11 44.24
CA GLU A 643 -16.58 -10.33 43.47
C GLU A 643 -16.37 -9.97 42.01
N LEU A 644 -15.22 -10.35 41.46
CA LEU A 644 -14.85 -10.13 40.07
C LEU A 644 -14.83 -11.45 39.31
N ARG A 645 -15.60 -11.55 38.25
CA ARG A 645 -15.56 -12.67 37.31
C ARG A 645 -14.84 -12.24 36.03
N VAL A 646 -13.77 -12.97 35.64
CA VAL A 646 -12.94 -12.65 34.49
C VAL A 646 -12.90 -13.83 33.53
N ARG A 647 -13.07 -13.58 32.23
CA ARG A 647 -12.91 -14.59 31.17
C ARG A 647 -11.78 -14.19 30.25
N GLN A 648 -10.85 -15.11 30.04
CA GLN A 648 -9.76 -15.00 29.08
C GLN A 648 -9.39 -16.38 28.57
N ASP A 649 -9.08 -16.50 27.26
CA ASP A 649 -8.66 -17.76 26.61
C ASP A 649 -9.64 -18.94 26.84
N GLY A 650 -10.94 -18.63 26.95
CA GLY A 650 -12.00 -19.62 27.21
C GLY A 650 -12.16 -20.02 28.67
N GLU A 651 -11.25 -19.66 29.56
CA GLU A 651 -11.29 -19.96 30.99
C GLU A 651 -11.98 -18.84 31.77
N THR A 652 -12.67 -19.19 32.83
CA THR A 652 -13.35 -18.24 33.74
C THR A 652 -12.75 -18.29 35.13
N TYR A 653 -12.37 -17.13 35.63
CA TYR A 653 -11.74 -16.95 36.95
C TYR A 653 -12.67 -16.15 37.87
N ARG A 654 -12.69 -16.50 39.17
CA ARG A 654 -13.33 -15.72 40.21
C ARG A 654 -12.28 -15.11 41.09
N LEU A 655 -12.25 -13.79 41.15
CA LEU A 655 -11.25 -12.99 41.85
C LEU A 655 -11.96 -12.06 42.83
N THR A 656 -11.22 -11.46 43.75
CA THR A 656 -11.76 -10.44 44.64
C THR A 656 -10.97 -9.13 44.51
N ILE A 657 -11.69 -8.03 44.70
CA ILE A 657 -11.10 -6.70 44.69
C ILE A 657 -11.15 -6.14 46.11
N ASP A 658 -10.03 -5.62 46.58
CA ASP A 658 -9.95 -4.93 47.86
C ASP A 658 -10.49 -3.48 47.79
N ALA A 659 -10.65 -2.85 48.95
CA ALA A 659 -11.13 -1.47 49.07
C ALA A 659 -10.23 -0.43 48.40
N GLN A 660 -9.01 -0.81 47.96
CA GLN A 660 -8.07 0.02 47.19
C GLN A 660 -8.06 -0.35 45.69
N SER A 661 -9.09 -1.06 45.21
CA SER A 661 -9.23 -1.50 43.81
C SER A 661 -8.09 -2.43 43.33
N ARG A 662 -7.41 -3.16 44.21
CA ARG A 662 -6.40 -4.13 43.87
C ARG A 662 -6.97 -5.53 43.78
N ILE A 663 -6.68 -6.22 42.68
CA ILE A 663 -7.10 -7.60 42.47
C ILE A 663 -6.18 -8.54 43.25
N LYS A 664 -6.74 -9.41 44.03
CA LYS A 664 -6.02 -10.41 44.82
C LYS A 664 -5.93 -11.74 44.08
N ASP A 665 -4.81 -12.43 44.27
CA ASP A 665 -4.58 -13.81 43.81
C ASP A 665 -4.78 -14.01 42.29
N ALA A 666 -4.52 -12.97 41.48
CA ALA A 666 -4.66 -13.04 40.04
C ALA A 666 -3.57 -13.93 39.42
N PRO A 667 -3.92 -14.92 38.58
CA PRO A 667 -2.95 -15.66 37.78
C PRO A 667 -2.12 -14.73 36.88
N ALA A 668 -0.83 -15.06 36.69
CA ALA A 668 0.06 -14.26 35.85
C ALA A 668 -0.45 -14.10 34.41
N ALA A 669 -1.18 -15.10 33.89
CA ALA A 669 -1.80 -15.04 32.55
C ALA A 669 -2.83 -13.91 32.40
N LEU A 670 -3.44 -13.42 33.49
CA LEU A 670 -4.40 -12.32 33.47
C LEU A 670 -3.76 -10.93 33.65
N GLY A 671 -2.43 -10.80 33.59
CA GLY A 671 -1.73 -9.56 33.93
C GLY A 671 -2.24 -8.32 33.21
N ASP A 672 -2.44 -8.42 31.90
CA ASP A 672 -2.98 -7.30 31.09
C ASP A 672 -4.44 -7.01 31.37
N MET A 673 -5.27 -8.04 31.51
CA MET A 673 -6.67 -7.91 31.88
C MET A 673 -6.81 -7.25 33.26
N CYS A 674 -6.06 -7.72 34.24
CA CYS A 674 -6.06 -7.14 35.60
C CYS A 674 -5.60 -5.69 35.62
N ARG A 675 -4.64 -5.32 34.77
CA ARG A 675 -4.18 -3.93 34.64
C ARG A 675 -5.29 -3.01 34.11
N ILE A 676 -6.03 -3.45 33.10
CA ILE A 676 -7.21 -2.74 32.56
C ILE A 676 -8.29 -2.62 33.64
N ILE A 677 -8.64 -3.72 34.30
CA ILE A 677 -9.69 -3.76 35.33
C ILE A 677 -9.36 -2.81 36.48
N SER A 678 -8.15 -2.90 37.04
CA SER A 678 -7.73 -2.01 38.15
C SER A 678 -7.76 -0.54 37.75
N HIS A 679 -7.44 -0.22 36.51
CA HIS A 679 -7.48 1.15 36.00
C HIS A 679 -8.93 1.67 35.88
N GLU A 680 -9.85 0.87 35.34
CA GLU A 680 -11.24 1.26 35.14
C GLU A 680 -12.04 1.34 36.46
N ILE A 681 -11.87 0.38 37.35
CA ILE A 681 -12.55 0.40 38.65
C ILE A 681 -12.11 1.60 39.48
N GLY A 682 -10.83 1.97 39.44
CA GLY A 682 -10.31 3.16 40.11
C GLY A 682 -10.94 4.48 39.62
N ARG A 683 -11.48 4.51 38.40
CA ARG A 683 -12.20 5.66 37.81
C ARG A 683 -13.68 5.69 38.12
N ALA A 684 -14.31 4.55 38.32
CA ALA A 684 -15.75 4.46 38.60
C ALA A 684 -16.13 4.99 40.00
N HIS A 685 -15.17 5.30 40.84
CA HIS A 685 -15.34 5.86 42.18
C HIS A 685 -14.99 7.35 42.31
N VAL A 686 -14.80 8.08 41.19
CA VAL A 686 -14.57 9.54 41.17
C VAL A 686 -15.78 10.29 40.55
#